data_c322912b83181111b659dc1b497b2bd1
#
_entry.id   c322912b83181111b659dc1b497b2bd1
#
_cell.length_a   1.000
_cell.length_b   1.000
_cell.length_c   1.000
_cell.angle_alpha   90.00
_cell.angle_beta   90.00
_cell.angle_gamma   90.00
#
_symmetry.space_group_name_H-M   'P 1'
#
loop_
_entity.id
_entity.type
_entity.pdbx_description
1 polymer ?
#
loop_
_entity_poly.entity_id
_entity_poly.type
_entity_poly.pdbx_seq_one_letter_code
_entity_poly.pdbx_strand_id
1 'polypeptide(L)'
;MNWKILTLLTFCLGFGYLRAQTPLEVMEKAVLESVDAGKVPGVVVRLQRGEKVLLEKAWGKRALQPTVEPATVDTLYDLASLTKPIATSTAIAVLVDQGKLKWTDKVVQHWPAFASNGKDKITLEHLLLHTSGLIADNPIADYNSGPEKALENICNLKLVSPLGSKFRYSDVNFIVLGEIVRRVSGKPLDQFCQEKVFGPLGMTDTSFGTRGDRVARAAPAEKREGRWMRGEVHDPRAHKLGGVAGHAGLFSTSADLAKYARMVLGEGTFGDVKKGGVKILSAKTCREWTQAREVPGGYRAYGWDVDTAYSSNRGKLFPKLLSFGHTGFTGTSIWIDPVHDTFQLFLSNRVHPDGKGDIQKLRGLVATECAKLVMPDAPEPVVKTGLSVLVSENYRRLKGKKIGIVTNHTGRDRFGTSVVDLLNKAPGVTVKILFGPEHGIRGAVDRPVADSEDAATGLPVVSLYGPRRKPTKEQLAGLDLLVFDIQDAGCRFYTYSSTLGNIMEAASDAGVGVMVLDRPNPIGGLAFNGPLTDPGAESFVAFHRIPTRHGLTLGELARLYAAERHGAGKKFPAVNLEVVPMEGWAREMTFEKTGLEWLAPSPNLRSLQAAQTYPGIGLVEFTNLSVGRGTDRPFEWVGAPWLQPERVIQKLRGMDIPGVQFLWVNRTPASSVFANKPCQGIDIMVTDREKLDPLRLGIALALALREVHGDIWQVDRMKNLLVNQATLDMIKEGKSLNAILDSFRPGLEEFRTRREKVLLYR
;
A
#
# COMPACT_ATOMS: atom_id res chain seq x y z
N MET A 1 -81.66 7.96 -18.60
CA MET A 1 -80.81 7.93 -17.39
C MET A 1 -79.52 7.21 -17.76
N ASN A 2 -78.51 7.99 -18.16
CA ASN A 2 -77.24 7.50 -18.71
C ASN A 2 -76.18 7.60 -17.64
N TRP A 3 -75.54 6.48 -17.26
CA TRP A 3 -74.29 6.43 -16.46
C TRP A 3 -73.16 6.25 -17.41
N LYS A 4 -72.25 7.27 -17.43
CA LYS A 4 -70.92 7.20 -18.07
C LYS A 4 -69.96 6.59 -17.08
N ILE A 5 -69.35 5.45 -17.49
CA ILE A 5 -68.27 4.82 -16.80
C ILE A 5 -66.95 5.55 -17.22
N LEU A 6 -66.25 6.14 -16.26
CA LEU A 6 -64.96 6.78 -16.44
C LEU A 6 -63.85 5.74 -16.15
N THR A 7 -63.20 5.24 -17.19
CA THR A 7 -62.08 4.30 -17.07
C THR A 7 -60.80 5.10 -16.77
N LEU A 8 -60.28 4.98 -15.54
CA LEU A 8 -58.95 5.51 -15.17
C LEU A 8 -57.87 4.55 -15.69
N LEU A 9 -57.13 4.98 -16.70
CA LEU A 9 -55.88 4.31 -17.11
C LEU A 9 -54.78 4.68 -16.09
N THR A 10 -54.44 3.74 -15.22
CA THR A 10 -53.28 3.84 -14.34
C THR A 10 -52.01 3.50 -15.16
N PHE A 11 -51.22 4.51 -15.53
CA PHE A 11 -49.91 4.33 -16.09
C PHE A 11 -48.96 3.89 -14.97
N CYS A 12 -48.71 2.59 -14.84
CA CYS A 12 -47.57 2.07 -14.03
C CYS A 12 -46.28 2.37 -14.74
N LEU A 13 -45.65 3.49 -14.40
CA LEU A 13 -44.25 3.73 -14.69
C LEU A 13 -43.44 2.73 -13.85
N GLY A 14 -43.05 1.63 -14.45
CA GLY A 14 -42.06 0.70 -13.89
C GLY A 14 -40.70 1.38 -13.77
N PHE A 15 -40.39 1.94 -12.61
CA PHE A 15 -39.03 2.23 -12.24
C PHE A 15 -38.28 0.90 -12.07
N GLY A 16 -37.63 0.44 -13.13
CA GLY A 16 -36.65 -0.61 -13.04
C GLY A 16 -35.53 -0.16 -12.12
N TYR A 17 -35.53 -0.58 -10.86
CA TYR A 17 -34.38 -0.51 -10.00
C TYR A 17 -33.24 -1.31 -10.66
N LEU A 18 -32.26 -0.62 -11.22
CA LEU A 18 -30.99 -1.24 -11.61
C LEU A 18 -30.39 -1.86 -10.34
N ARG A 19 -30.61 -3.16 -10.18
CA ARG A 19 -30.00 -3.94 -9.09
C ARG A 19 -28.49 -3.86 -9.25
N ALA A 20 -27.78 -3.39 -8.24
CA ALA A 20 -26.34 -3.40 -8.23
C ALA A 20 -25.82 -4.85 -8.44
N GLN A 21 -24.89 -5.02 -9.37
CA GLN A 21 -24.32 -6.35 -9.63
C GLN A 21 -23.62 -6.88 -8.38
N THR A 22 -23.84 -8.12 -8.07
CA THR A 22 -23.12 -8.82 -6.98
C THR A 22 -21.65 -8.99 -7.34
N PRO A 23 -20.74 -9.13 -6.35
CA PRO A 23 -19.33 -9.42 -6.62
C PRO A 23 -19.12 -10.64 -7.53
N LEU A 24 -19.97 -11.66 -7.39
CA LEU A 24 -19.90 -12.86 -8.23
C LEU A 24 -20.29 -12.56 -9.69
N GLU A 25 -21.36 -11.79 -9.92
CA GLU A 25 -21.76 -11.38 -11.27
C GLU A 25 -20.69 -10.52 -11.97
N VAL A 26 -20.06 -9.60 -11.24
CA VAL A 26 -18.95 -8.77 -11.76
C VAL A 26 -17.77 -9.64 -12.15
N MET A 27 -17.38 -10.59 -11.28
CA MET A 27 -16.29 -11.53 -11.51
C MET A 27 -16.57 -12.42 -12.71
N GLU A 28 -17.75 -13.05 -12.77
CA GLU A 28 -18.16 -13.92 -13.86
C GLU A 28 -18.14 -13.21 -15.20
N LYS A 29 -18.72 -12.03 -15.28
CA LYS A 29 -18.70 -11.19 -16.47
C LYS A 29 -17.28 -10.91 -16.93
N ALA A 30 -16.39 -10.47 -16.05
CA ALA A 30 -15.01 -10.15 -16.41
C ALA A 30 -14.20 -11.38 -16.87
N VAL A 31 -14.43 -12.55 -16.27
CA VAL A 31 -13.82 -13.81 -16.69
C VAL A 31 -14.31 -14.19 -18.09
N LEU A 32 -15.61 -14.18 -18.34
CA LEU A 32 -16.19 -14.53 -19.64
C LEU A 32 -15.73 -13.56 -20.73
N GLU A 33 -15.75 -12.25 -20.50
CA GLU A 33 -15.21 -11.24 -21.42
C GLU A 33 -13.72 -11.48 -21.75
N SER A 34 -12.94 -11.95 -20.78
CA SER A 34 -11.51 -12.27 -20.99
C SER A 34 -11.30 -13.55 -21.80
N VAL A 35 -12.17 -14.55 -21.61
CA VAL A 35 -12.18 -15.79 -22.40
C VAL A 35 -12.61 -15.50 -23.83
N ASP A 36 -13.69 -14.74 -24.03
CA ASP A 36 -14.22 -14.39 -25.36
C ASP A 36 -13.25 -13.52 -26.14
N ALA A 37 -12.51 -12.64 -25.46
CA ALA A 37 -11.45 -11.83 -26.05
C ALA A 37 -10.14 -12.61 -26.30
N GLY A 38 -10.10 -13.91 -26.06
CA GLY A 38 -8.92 -14.77 -26.28
C GLY A 38 -7.73 -14.46 -25.35
N LYS A 39 -7.94 -13.71 -24.26
CA LYS A 39 -6.88 -13.36 -23.30
C LYS A 39 -6.49 -14.53 -22.39
N VAL A 40 -7.39 -15.47 -22.19
CA VAL A 40 -7.18 -16.69 -21.41
C VAL A 40 -8.12 -17.77 -21.92
N PRO A 41 -7.67 -19.05 -22.03
CA PRO A 41 -8.54 -20.13 -22.46
C PRO A 41 -9.64 -20.44 -21.48
N GLY A 42 -9.31 -20.46 -20.19
CA GLY A 42 -10.21 -20.70 -19.08
C GLY A 42 -9.54 -20.45 -17.73
N VAL A 43 -10.37 -20.45 -16.70
CA VAL A 43 -9.98 -20.06 -15.35
C VAL A 43 -10.67 -20.97 -14.32
N VAL A 44 -9.95 -21.35 -13.27
CA VAL A 44 -10.51 -21.92 -12.04
C VAL A 44 -10.26 -20.91 -10.91
N VAL A 45 -11.31 -20.50 -10.21
CA VAL A 45 -11.22 -19.65 -9.02
C VAL A 45 -11.73 -20.42 -7.82
N ARG A 46 -10.96 -20.38 -6.73
CA ARG A 46 -11.40 -20.82 -5.42
C ARG A 46 -11.21 -19.72 -4.39
N LEU A 47 -12.24 -19.48 -3.59
CA LEU A 47 -12.22 -18.63 -2.41
C LEU A 47 -12.70 -19.44 -1.23
N GLN A 48 -11.92 -19.46 -0.15
CA GLN A 48 -12.28 -20.18 1.06
C GLN A 48 -11.95 -19.35 2.30
N ARG A 49 -12.87 -19.33 3.28
CA ARG A 49 -12.69 -18.74 4.59
C ARG A 49 -12.87 -19.80 5.66
N GLY A 50 -11.87 -19.99 6.51
CA GLY A 50 -11.88 -21.12 7.42
C GLY A 50 -12.07 -22.44 6.68
N GLU A 51 -13.00 -23.26 7.15
CA GLU A 51 -13.39 -24.51 6.48
C GLU A 51 -14.46 -24.30 5.39
N LYS A 52 -15.02 -23.08 5.27
CA LYS A 52 -16.12 -22.80 4.34
C LYS A 52 -15.59 -22.39 2.96
N VAL A 53 -15.88 -23.19 1.94
CA VAL A 53 -15.69 -22.81 0.54
C VAL A 53 -16.80 -21.82 0.16
N LEU A 54 -16.42 -20.58 -0.16
CA LEU A 54 -17.35 -19.52 -0.57
C LEU A 54 -17.57 -19.49 -2.07
N LEU A 55 -16.55 -19.88 -2.83
CA LEU A 55 -16.58 -20.00 -4.28
C LEU A 55 -15.60 -21.09 -4.72
N GLU A 56 -16.04 -21.99 -5.58
CA GLU A 56 -15.20 -22.86 -6.39
C GLU A 56 -15.86 -23.06 -7.75
N LYS A 57 -15.30 -22.48 -8.79
CA LYS A 57 -15.89 -22.50 -10.12
C LYS A 57 -14.83 -22.49 -11.22
N ALA A 58 -15.13 -23.22 -12.30
CA ALA A 58 -14.36 -23.21 -13.54
C ALA A 58 -15.15 -22.52 -14.65
N TRP A 59 -14.47 -21.75 -15.50
CA TRP A 59 -15.02 -21.10 -16.68
C TRP A 59 -14.11 -21.36 -17.89
N GLY A 60 -14.69 -21.41 -19.08
CA GLY A 60 -13.95 -21.56 -20.33
C GLY A 60 -13.38 -22.96 -20.54
N LYS A 61 -12.20 -23.03 -21.12
CA LYS A 61 -11.55 -24.26 -21.61
C LYS A 61 -10.20 -24.45 -20.94
N ARG A 62 -9.81 -25.70 -20.62
CA ARG A 62 -8.43 -26.03 -20.23
C ARG A 62 -7.53 -26.22 -21.44
N ALA A 63 -8.11 -26.60 -22.61
CA ALA A 63 -7.41 -26.73 -23.87
C ALA A 63 -8.24 -26.17 -25.03
N LEU A 64 -7.59 -25.43 -25.93
CA LEU A 64 -8.12 -24.99 -27.21
C LEU A 64 -7.56 -25.84 -28.35
N GLN A 65 -6.39 -26.42 -28.17
CA GLN A 65 -5.64 -27.22 -29.11
C GLN A 65 -4.96 -28.41 -28.36
N PRO A 66 -4.78 -29.60 -29.01
CA PRO A 66 -5.26 -29.96 -30.35
C PRO A 66 -6.77 -30.15 -30.42
N THR A 67 -7.42 -30.43 -29.28
CA THR A 67 -8.87 -30.58 -29.11
C THR A 67 -9.37 -29.61 -28.06
N VAL A 68 -10.61 -29.14 -28.25
CA VAL A 68 -11.24 -28.24 -27.27
C VAL A 68 -11.73 -29.07 -26.07
N GLU A 69 -11.23 -28.72 -24.87
CA GLU A 69 -11.59 -29.41 -23.63
C GLU A 69 -12.09 -28.39 -22.58
N PRO A 70 -13.18 -28.65 -21.86
CA PRO A 70 -13.68 -27.74 -20.84
C PRO A 70 -12.69 -27.65 -19.66
N ALA A 71 -12.58 -26.47 -19.04
CA ALA A 71 -11.94 -26.34 -17.74
C ALA A 71 -12.84 -26.94 -16.65
N THR A 72 -12.23 -27.68 -15.72
CA THR A 72 -12.91 -28.28 -14.56
C THR A 72 -12.16 -27.93 -13.29
N VAL A 73 -12.81 -28.00 -12.13
CA VAL A 73 -12.20 -27.64 -10.84
C VAL A 73 -11.02 -28.56 -10.47
N ASP A 74 -10.96 -29.75 -11.03
CA ASP A 74 -9.88 -30.71 -10.86
C ASP A 74 -8.81 -30.63 -11.96
N THR A 75 -8.86 -29.63 -12.83
CA THR A 75 -7.82 -29.39 -13.84
C THR A 75 -6.49 -29.14 -13.14
N LEU A 76 -5.44 -29.84 -13.60
CA LEU A 76 -4.05 -29.63 -13.15
C LEU A 76 -3.41 -28.50 -13.96
N TYR A 77 -2.80 -27.56 -13.27
CA TYR A 77 -2.10 -26.43 -13.89
C TYR A 77 -0.61 -26.49 -13.58
N ASP A 78 0.22 -26.15 -14.56
CA ASP A 78 1.61 -25.76 -14.32
C ASP A 78 1.62 -24.47 -13.47
N LEU A 79 2.12 -24.58 -12.26
CA LEU A 79 2.14 -23.48 -11.29
C LEU A 79 3.23 -22.45 -11.56
N ALA A 80 4.18 -22.77 -12.45
CA ALA A 80 5.33 -21.91 -12.77
C ALA A 80 5.99 -21.38 -11.48
N SER A 81 6.09 -20.06 -11.31
CA SER A 81 6.75 -19.44 -10.17
C SER A 81 6.06 -19.65 -8.81
N LEU A 82 4.85 -20.16 -8.74
CA LEU A 82 4.28 -20.63 -7.47
C LEU A 82 5.07 -21.81 -6.88
N THR A 83 5.89 -22.49 -7.68
CA THR A 83 6.88 -23.47 -7.20
C THR A 83 7.79 -22.86 -6.12
N LYS A 84 8.13 -21.58 -6.24
CA LYS A 84 9.04 -20.88 -5.31
C LYS A 84 8.52 -20.89 -3.87
N PRO A 85 7.33 -20.35 -3.57
CA PRO A 85 6.80 -20.41 -2.21
C PRO A 85 6.34 -21.81 -1.80
N ILE A 86 5.62 -22.53 -2.68
CA ILE A 86 4.92 -23.76 -2.31
C ILE A 86 5.87 -24.94 -2.12
N ALA A 87 6.88 -25.08 -2.96
CA ALA A 87 7.87 -26.15 -2.84
C ALA A 87 9.16 -25.67 -2.16
N THR A 88 9.90 -24.77 -2.82
CA THR A 88 11.29 -24.48 -2.45
C THR A 88 11.40 -23.73 -1.13
N SER A 89 10.66 -22.65 -0.95
CA SER A 89 10.70 -21.87 0.29
C SER A 89 10.13 -22.66 1.47
N THR A 90 9.07 -23.44 1.24
CA THR A 90 8.54 -24.37 2.26
C THR A 90 9.58 -25.42 2.64
N ALA A 91 10.31 -26.00 1.67
CA ALA A 91 11.37 -26.97 1.96
C ALA A 91 12.50 -26.33 2.81
N ILE A 92 12.92 -25.10 2.50
CA ILE A 92 13.87 -24.36 3.32
C ILE A 92 13.30 -24.14 4.73
N ALA A 93 12.03 -23.70 4.85
CA ALA A 93 11.38 -23.50 6.15
C ALA A 93 11.32 -24.81 6.97
N VAL A 94 11.06 -25.95 6.36
CA VAL A 94 11.10 -27.27 7.03
C VAL A 94 12.50 -27.58 7.53
N LEU A 95 13.54 -27.31 6.75
CA LEU A 95 14.94 -27.52 7.17
C LEU A 95 15.35 -26.57 8.28
N VAL A 96 14.83 -25.34 8.30
CA VAL A 96 15.02 -24.39 9.41
C VAL A 96 14.30 -24.87 10.67
N ASP A 97 13.08 -25.33 10.55
CA ASP A 97 12.31 -25.88 11.68
C ASP A 97 12.97 -27.12 12.31
N GLN A 98 13.66 -27.92 11.49
CA GLN A 98 14.49 -29.06 11.91
C GLN A 98 15.85 -28.65 12.49
N GLY A 99 16.19 -27.36 12.52
CA GLY A 99 17.51 -26.87 12.98
C GLY A 99 18.68 -27.20 12.05
N LYS A 100 18.41 -27.66 10.81
CA LYS A 100 19.45 -27.99 9.81
C LYS A 100 19.93 -26.77 9.03
N LEU A 101 19.14 -25.71 9.00
CA LEU A 101 19.42 -24.43 8.38
C LEU A 101 19.03 -23.29 9.31
N LYS A 102 19.63 -22.12 9.07
CA LYS A 102 19.17 -20.82 9.59
C LYS A 102 18.91 -19.89 8.41
N TRP A 103 17.94 -19.01 8.52
CA TRP A 103 17.65 -18.00 7.47
C TRP A 103 18.90 -17.19 7.09
N THR A 104 19.77 -16.93 8.07
CA THR A 104 21.01 -16.16 7.94
C THR A 104 22.23 -16.95 7.49
N ASP A 105 22.10 -18.27 7.29
CA ASP A 105 23.23 -19.07 6.81
C ASP A 105 23.69 -18.56 5.45
N LYS A 106 25.02 -18.48 5.29
CA LYS A 106 25.62 -18.16 4.01
C LYS A 106 25.51 -19.37 3.07
N VAL A 107 25.17 -19.14 1.81
CA VAL A 107 25.07 -20.20 0.79
C VAL A 107 26.34 -21.05 0.74
N VAL A 108 27.49 -20.41 0.86
CA VAL A 108 28.82 -21.07 0.81
C VAL A 108 29.07 -22.07 1.93
N GLN A 109 28.34 -22.02 3.04
CA GLN A 109 28.43 -23.00 4.12
C GLN A 109 27.89 -24.36 3.69
N HIS A 110 26.94 -24.37 2.76
CA HIS A 110 26.30 -25.58 2.25
C HIS A 110 26.71 -25.89 0.80
N TRP A 111 27.25 -24.89 0.08
CA TRP A 111 27.74 -25.01 -1.28
C TRP A 111 29.01 -24.18 -1.50
N PRO A 112 30.22 -24.69 -1.08
CA PRO A 112 31.46 -23.92 -1.13
C PRO A 112 31.83 -23.39 -2.52
N ALA A 113 31.56 -24.13 -3.60
CA ALA A 113 31.82 -23.69 -4.98
C ALA A 113 31.07 -22.41 -5.38
N PHE A 114 30.00 -22.02 -4.66
CA PHE A 114 29.24 -20.81 -4.90
C PHE A 114 29.98 -19.52 -4.52
N ALA A 115 31.13 -19.60 -3.79
CA ALA A 115 31.85 -18.43 -3.30
C ALA A 115 32.43 -17.52 -4.41
N SER A 116 32.58 -18.03 -5.64
CA SER A 116 33.19 -17.30 -6.77
C SER A 116 32.54 -15.94 -7.04
N ASN A 117 33.36 -14.98 -7.50
CA ASN A 117 32.87 -13.65 -7.96
C ASN A 117 32.14 -12.83 -6.89
N GLY A 118 32.57 -12.89 -5.63
CA GLY A 118 32.06 -12.05 -4.54
C GLY A 118 30.71 -12.51 -3.95
N LYS A 119 30.34 -13.78 -4.14
CA LYS A 119 29.09 -14.35 -3.63
C LYS A 119 29.22 -14.96 -2.21
N ASP A 120 30.40 -14.90 -1.61
CA ASP A 120 30.72 -15.47 -0.29
C ASP A 120 29.87 -14.92 0.87
N LYS A 121 29.25 -13.76 0.68
CA LYS A 121 28.40 -13.09 1.69
C LYS A 121 26.91 -13.31 1.48
N ILE A 122 26.48 -13.96 0.40
CA ILE A 122 25.07 -14.19 0.12
C ILE A 122 24.51 -15.18 1.14
N THR A 123 23.40 -14.81 1.80
CA THR A 123 22.65 -15.67 2.73
C THR A 123 21.41 -16.24 2.08
N LEU A 124 20.81 -17.25 2.72
CA LEU A 124 19.52 -17.81 2.28
C LEU A 124 18.44 -16.73 2.28
N GLU A 125 18.43 -15.84 3.27
CA GLU A 125 17.54 -14.68 3.34
C GLU A 125 17.65 -13.77 2.10
N HIS A 126 18.85 -13.44 1.66
CA HIS A 126 19.07 -12.63 0.46
C HIS A 126 18.48 -13.30 -0.81
N LEU A 127 18.56 -14.62 -0.91
CA LEU A 127 17.97 -15.37 -2.02
C LEU A 127 16.44 -15.37 -1.95
N LEU A 128 15.87 -15.67 -0.77
CA LEU A 128 14.44 -15.73 -0.52
C LEU A 128 13.73 -14.37 -0.71
N LEU A 129 14.43 -13.27 -0.40
CA LEU A 129 13.94 -11.91 -0.56
C LEU A 129 14.28 -11.27 -1.92
N HIS A 130 15.01 -11.98 -2.79
CA HIS A 130 15.47 -11.45 -4.08
C HIS A 130 16.38 -10.21 -3.98
N THR A 131 17.22 -10.13 -2.95
CA THR A 131 18.18 -9.05 -2.70
C THR A 131 19.63 -9.49 -2.83
N SER A 132 19.87 -10.66 -3.41
CA SER A 132 21.20 -11.28 -3.54
C SER A 132 22.16 -10.54 -4.48
N GLY A 133 21.64 -9.68 -5.36
CA GLY A 133 22.44 -9.06 -6.42
C GLY A 133 22.69 -9.96 -7.64
N LEU A 134 22.16 -11.19 -7.67
CA LEU A 134 22.22 -12.07 -8.83
C LEU A 134 21.35 -11.56 -9.97
N ILE A 135 21.68 -12.00 -11.19
CA ILE A 135 20.88 -11.74 -12.40
C ILE A 135 19.48 -12.38 -12.25
N ALA A 136 18.46 -11.82 -12.94
CA ALA A 136 17.12 -12.39 -12.94
C ALA A 136 17.11 -13.81 -13.53
N ASP A 137 17.66 -13.94 -14.73
CA ASP A 137 17.79 -15.15 -15.52
C ASP A 137 19.15 -15.18 -16.22
N ASN A 138 19.89 -16.28 -16.11
CA ASN A 138 21.09 -16.47 -16.90
C ASN A 138 20.74 -17.05 -18.29
N PRO A 139 21.65 -16.96 -19.27
CA PRO A 139 21.38 -17.45 -20.62
C PRO A 139 20.92 -18.90 -20.68
N ILE A 140 19.94 -19.20 -21.51
CA ILE A 140 19.45 -20.59 -21.68
C ILE A 140 20.51 -21.54 -22.18
N ALA A 141 21.54 -21.04 -22.86
CA ALA A 141 22.69 -21.80 -23.32
C ALA A 141 23.48 -22.44 -22.15
N ASP A 142 23.48 -21.80 -20.98
CA ASP A 142 24.16 -22.30 -19.79
C ASP A 142 23.63 -23.66 -19.31
N TYR A 143 22.46 -24.06 -19.81
CA TYR A 143 21.74 -25.30 -19.43
C TYR A 143 21.84 -26.41 -20.50
N ASN A 144 22.49 -26.14 -21.64
CA ASN A 144 22.52 -27.11 -22.76
C ASN A 144 23.36 -28.36 -22.46
N SER A 145 24.33 -28.27 -21.57
CA SER A 145 25.23 -29.37 -21.21
C SER A 145 24.78 -30.18 -19.98
N GLY A 146 23.50 -30.05 -19.63
CA GLY A 146 22.87 -30.80 -18.54
C GLY A 146 22.91 -30.08 -17.18
N PRO A 147 22.19 -30.65 -16.17
CA PRO A 147 21.96 -29.99 -14.88
C PRO A 147 23.25 -29.68 -14.10
N GLU A 148 24.19 -30.58 -14.05
CA GLU A 148 25.44 -30.36 -13.29
C GLU A 148 26.22 -29.17 -13.84
N LYS A 149 26.38 -29.12 -15.19
CA LYS A 149 27.06 -28.00 -15.84
C LYS A 149 26.32 -26.67 -15.69
N ALA A 150 25.01 -26.71 -15.71
CA ALA A 150 24.18 -25.53 -15.44
C ALA A 150 24.43 -24.98 -14.01
N LEU A 151 24.53 -25.84 -13.00
CA LEU A 151 24.86 -25.45 -11.63
C LEU A 151 26.28 -24.89 -11.50
N GLU A 152 27.28 -25.46 -12.21
CA GLU A 152 28.61 -24.87 -12.29
C GLU A 152 28.58 -23.46 -12.92
N ASN A 153 27.85 -23.29 -14.01
CA ASN A 153 27.69 -21.98 -14.67
C ASN A 153 27.06 -20.98 -13.73
N ILE A 154 26.08 -21.36 -12.92
CA ILE A 154 25.48 -20.53 -11.86
C ILE A 154 26.51 -20.13 -10.80
N CYS A 155 27.41 -21.05 -10.40
CA CYS A 155 28.50 -20.74 -9.50
C CYS A 155 29.48 -19.67 -10.08
N ASN A 156 29.59 -19.59 -11.39
CA ASN A 156 30.47 -18.64 -12.07
C ASN A 156 29.81 -17.28 -12.40
N LEU A 157 28.52 -17.09 -12.11
CA LEU A 157 27.83 -15.82 -12.33
C LEU A 157 28.43 -14.71 -11.49
N LYS A 158 28.51 -13.51 -12.08
CA LYS A 158 28.88 -12.28 -11.38
C LYS A 158 27.63 -11.60 -10.81
N LEU A 159 27.79 -10.85 -9.74
CA LEU A 159 26.75 -9.97 -9.22
C LEU A 159 26.51 -8.81 -10.20
N VAL A 160 25.24 -8.47 -10.45
CA VAL A 160 24.83 -7.33 -11.29
C VAL A 160 24.38 -6.12 -10.48
N SER A 161 24.38 -6.24 -9.16
CA SER A 161 24.21 -5.14 -8.19
C SER A 161 24.84 -5.54 -6.85
N PRO A 162 25.21 -4.56 -6.00
CA PRO A 162 25.68 -4.86 -4.65
C PRO A 162 24.63 -5.64 -3.84
N LEU A 163 25.10 -6.53 -2.96
CA LEU A 163 24.27 -7.31 -2.05
C LEU A 163 23.34 -6.40 -1.23
N GLY A 164 22.05 -6.74 -1.13
CA GLY A 164 21.06 -6.00 -0.37
C GLY A 164 20.60 -4.67 -0.98
N SER A 165 21.27 -4.16 -2.02
CA SER A 165 21.05 -2.79 -2.53
C SER A 165 19.82 -2.63 -3.42
N LYS A 166 19.33 -3.72 -4.02
CA LYS A 166 18.18 -3.71 -4.94
C LYS A 166 17.34 -4.98 -4.77
N PHE A 167 16.04 -4.82 -4.82
CA PHE A 167 15.13 -5.92 -5.10
C PHE A 167 15.19 -6.22 -6.61
N ARG A 168 15.55 -7.45 -6.93
CA ARG A 168 15.54 -7.99 -8.31
C ARG A 168 14.99 -9.39 -8.29
N TYR A 169 13.75 -9.55 -8.76
CA TYR A 169 13.16 -10.87 -8.93
C TYR A 169 14.09 -11.75 -9.76
N SER A 170 14.47 -12.92 -9.23
CA SER A 170 15.51 -13.78 -9.82
C SER A 170 15.12 -15.25 -9.69
N ASP A 171 15.00 -15.94 -10.82
CA ASP A 171 14.84 -17.38 -10.88
C ASP A 171 16.12 -18.11 -10.44
N VAL A 172 17.29 -17.53 -10.74
CA VAL A 172 18.58 -18.07 -10.30
C VAL A 172 18.65 -18.22 -8.79
N ASN A 173 18.10 -17.27 -8.02
CA ASN A 173 18.04 -17.38 -6.56
C ASN A 173 17.37 -18.68 -6.11
N PHE A 174 16.28 -19.03 -6.75
CA PHE A 174 15.48 -20.20 -6.37
C PHE A 174 16.05 -21.50 -6.94
N ILE A 175 16.78 -21.47 -8.06
CA ILE A 175 17.58 -22.63 -8.52
C ILE A 175 18.63 -22.94 -7.46
N VAL A 176 19.33 -21.91 -6.94
CA VAL A 176 20.31 -22.06 -5.85
C VAL A 176 19.64 -22.63 -4.59
N LEU A 177 18.49 -22.10 -4.17
CA LEU A 177 17.75 -22.62 -3.00
C LEU A 177 17.33 -24.08 -3.17
N GLY A 178 16.87 -24.48 -4.35
CA GLY A 178 16.55 -25.88 -4.66
C GLY A 178 17.76 -26.79 -4.52
N GLU A 179 18.93 -26.35 -4.94
CA GLU A 179 20.20 -27.07 -4.78
C GLU A 179 20.62 -27.15 -3.31
N ILE A 180 20.40 -26.08 -2.51
CA ILE A 180 20.66 -26.10 -1.06
C ILE A 180 19.77 -27.16 -0.38
N VAL A 181 18.47 -27.25 -0.74
CA VAL A 181 17.60 -28.31 -0.22
C VAL A 181 18.20 -29.69 -0.50
N ARG A 182 18.66 -29.92 -1.74
CA ARG A 182 19.27 -31.21 -2.13
C ARG A 182 20.52 -31.50 -1.30
N ARG A 183 21.41 -30.56 -1.14
CA ARG A 183 22.67 -30.73 -0.41
C ARG A 183 22.48 -30.98 1.08
N VAL A 184 21.56 -30.26 1.71
CA VAL A 184 21.34 -30.36 3.15
C VAL A 184 20.47 -31.56 3.53
N SER A 185 19.49 -31.91 2.69
CA SER A 185 18.61 -33.05 2.96
C SER A 185 19.13 -34.39 2.42
N GLY A 186 20.06 -34.37 1.45
CA GLY A 186 20.49 -35.56 0.70
C GLY A 186 19.44 -36.06 -0.32
N LYS A 187 18.34 -35.31 -0.55
CA LYS A 187 17.24 -35.70 -1.43
C LYS A 187 16.97 -34.67 -2.50
N PRO A 188 16.64 -35.02 -3.74
CA PRO A 188 16.10 -34.10 -4.72
C PRO A 188 14.88 -33.35 -4.19
N LEU A 189 14.67 -32.11 -4.70
CA LEU A 189 13.62 -31.22 -4.20
C LEU A 189 12.22 -31.82 -4.27
N ASP A 190 11.89 -32.53 -5.36
CA ASP A 190 10.60 -33.22 -5.56
C ASP A 190 10.36 -34.28 -4.50
N GLN A 191 11.36 -35.14 -4.25
CA GLN A 191 11.27 -36.18 -3.24
C GLN A 191 11.14 -35.62 -1.84
N PHE A 192 11.93 -34.57 -1.53
CA PHE A 192 11.88 -33.91 -0.23
C PHE A 192 10.50 -33.30 0.01
N CYS A 193 9.96 -32.56 -0.97
CA CYS A 193 8.65 -31.92 -0.85
C CYS A 193 7.53 -32.99 -0.77
N GLN A 194 7.61 -34.06 -1.54
CA GLN A 194 6.64 -35.15 -1.48
C GLN A 194 6.61 -35.79 -0.09
N GLU A 195 7.77 -36.09 0.49
CA GLU A 195 7.87 -36.74 1.80
C GLU A 195 7.49 -35.85 2.97
N LYS A 196 7.90 -34.57 2.92
CA LYS A 196 7.81 -33.67 4.07
C LYS A 196 6.63 -32.68 4.01
N VAL A 197 6.03 -32.49 2.85
CA VAL A 197 4.97 -31.48 2.66
C VAL A 197 3.73 -32.09 1.98
N PHE A 198 3.85 -32.52 0.73
CA PHE A 198 2.68 -32.89 -0.08
C PHE A 198 2.03 -34.20 0.38
N GLY A 199 2.84 -35.23 0.65
CA GLY A 199 2.34 -36.50 1.16
C GLY A 199 1.59 -36.39 2.49
N PRO A 200 2.22 -35.81 3.53
CA PRO A 200 1.55 -35.56 4.81
C PRO A 200 0.26 -34.75 4.69
N LEU A 201 0.22 -33.72 3.82
CA LEU A 201 -0.99 -32.92 3.57
C LEU A 201 -2.04 -33.63 2.72
N GLY A 202 -1.75 -34.83 2.20
CA GLY A 202 -2.63 -35.56 1.28
C GLY A 202 -2.86 -34.84 -0.05
N MET A 203 -1.84 -34.12 -0.54
CA MET A 203 -1.86 -33.40 -1.83
C MET A 203 -1.50 -34.36 -2.97
N THR A 204 -2.41 -35.26 -3.31
CA THR A 204 -2.18 -36.37 -4.25
C THR A 204 -2.04 -35.92 -5.70
N ASP A 205 -2.55 -34.80 -6.06
CA ASP A 205 -2.47 -34.20 -7.39
C ASP A 205 -1.30 -33.19 -7.54
N THR A 206 -0.46 -33.05 -6.50
CA THR A 206 0.66 -32.09 -6.51
C THR A 206 1.98 -32.81 -6.72
N SER A 207 2.71 -32.46 -7.79
CA SER A 207 4.02 -33.07 -8.12
C SER A 207 4.80 -32.19 -9.12
N PHE A 208 6.11 -32.42 -9.21
CA PHE A 208 6.93 -31.88 -10.30
C PHE A 208 6.64 -32.69 -11.58
N GLY A 209 6.01 -32.01 -12.55
CA GLY A 209 5.42 -32.67 -13.72
C GLY A 209 4.22 -33.56 -13.38
N THR A 210 3.56 -34.12 -14.41
CA THR A 210 2.46 -35.08 -14.24
C THR A 210 2.74 -36.35 -15.00
N ARG A 211 2.24 -37.50 -14.50
CA ARG A 211 2.42 -38.79 -15.11
C ARG A 211 1.11 -39.59 -15.03
N GLY A 212 1.00 -40.59 -15.91
CA GLY A 212 -0.17 -41.48 -15.94
C GLY A 212 -1.46 -40.73 -16.22
N ASP A 213 -2.54 -41.11 -15.59
CA ASP A 213 -3.89 -40.59 -15.80
C ASP A 213 -4.01 -39.06 -15.50
N ARG A 214 -3.10 -38.54 -14.70
CA ARG A 214 -3.08 -37.09 -14.39
C ARG A 214 -2.76 -36.23 -15.61
N VAL A 215 -2.01 -36.76 -16.61
CA VAL A 215 -1.71 -35.99 -17.85
C VAL A 215 -2.99 -35.61 -18.59
N ALA A 216 -4.01 -36.46 -18.59
CA ALA A 216 -5.29 -36.16 -19.24
C ALA A 216 -6.03 -34.98 -18.60
N ARG A 217 -5.86 -34.74 -17.30
CA ARG A 217 -6.43 -33.57 -16.59
C ARG A 217 -5.56 -32.31 -16.63
N ALA A 218 -4.31 -32.42 -17.11
CA ALA A 218 -3.42 -31.26 -17.15
C ALA A 218 -3.81 -30.30 -18.27
N ALA A 219 -3.86 -29.02 -17.97
CA ALA A 219 -4.00 -27.96 -18.94
C ALA A 219 -2.70 -27.83 -19.77
N PRO A 220 -2.77 -27.86 -21.11
CA PRO A 220 -1.58 -27.67 -21.93
C PRO A 220 -1.08 -26.22 -21.89
N ALA A 221 0.22 -26.05 -22.12
CA ALA A 221 0.85 -24.75 -22.38
C ALA A 221 1.02 -24.53 -23.91
N GLU A 222 2.15 -23.95 -24.33
CA GLU A 222 2.54 -23.80 -25.73
C GLU A 222 3.09 -25.08 -26.35
N LYS A 223 3.52 -25.02 -27.59
CA LYS A 223 4.30 -26.10 -28.21
C LYS A 223 5.79 -25.95 -27.89
N ARG A 224 6.42 -27.09 -27.59
CA ARG A 224 7.87 -27.25 -27.56
C ARG A 224 8.25 -28.28 -28.61
N GLU A 225 9.11 -27.94 -29.55
CA GLU A 225 9.54 -28.87 -30.64
C GLU A 225 8.35 -29.52 -31.39
N GLY A 226 7.32 -28.71 -31.67
CA GLY A 226 6.12 -29.14 -32.40
C GLY A 226 5.08 -29.89 -31.57
N ARG A 227 5.36 -30.31 -30.33
CA ARG A 227 4.43 -31.00 -29.41
C ARG A 227 3.85 -30.08 -28.37
N TRP A 228 2.58 -30.29 -28.02
CA TRP A 228 1.96 -29.57 -26.91
C TRP A 228 2.58 -29.97 -25.57
N MET A 229 3.07 -28.99 -24.83
CA MET A 229 3.51 -29.18 -23.45
C MET A 229 2.28 -29.43 -22.59
N ARG A 230 2.06 -30.69 -22.20
CA ARG A 230 0.94 -31.10 -21.35
C ARG A 230 1.45 -32.00 -20.22
N GLY A 231 1.38 -31.51 -18.98
CA GLY A 231 1.92 -32.22 -17.83
C GLY A 231 3.45 -32.13 -17.70
N GLU A 232 4.12 -31.43 -18.58
CA GLU A 232 5.54 -31.07 -18.49
C GLU A 232 5.73 -29.58 -18.27
N VAL A 233 6.78 -29.18 -17.57
CA VAL A 233 7.03 -27.80 -17.17
C VAL A 233 7.20 -26.88 -18.38
N HIS A 234 6.50 -25.74 -18.35
CA HIS A 234 6.60 -24.70 -19.38
C HIS A 234 7.98 -24.02 -19.38
N ASP A 235 8.54 -23.71 -18.20
CA ASP A 235 9.82 -23.00 -18.09
C ASP A 235 10.96 -23.78 -18.76
N PRO A 236 11.72 -23.17 -19.71
CA PRO A 236 12.74 -23.86 -20.47
C PRO A 236 13.98 -24.22 -19.64
N ARG A 237 14.32 -23.46 -18.58
CA ARG A 237 15.44 -23.74 -17.70
C ARG A 237 15.11 -24.91 -16.78
N ALA A 238 13.93 -24.87 -16.18
CA ALA A 238 13.45 -25.98 -15.37
C ALA A 238 13.34 -27.28 -16.17
N HIS A 239 12.88 -27.20 -17.43
CA HIS A 239 12.86 -28.36 -18.33
C HIS A 239 14.27 -28.95 -18.56
N LYS A 240 15.27 -28.09 -18.84
CA LYS A 240 16.66 -28.53 -19.02
C LYS A 240 17.33 -29.02 -17.73
N LEU A 241 16.76 -28.67 -16.57
CA LEU A 241 17.15 -29.21 -15.26
C LEU A 241 16.40 -30.52 -14.91
N GLY A 242 15.73 -31.16 -15.88
CA GLY A 242 15.03 -32.42 -15.69
C GLY A 242 13.59 -32.28 -15.16
N GLY A 243 13.01 -31.08 -15.23
CA GLY A 243 11.64 -30.78 -14.79
C GLY A 243 11.51 -30.47 -13.30
N VAL A 244 12.58 -30.64 -12.53
CA VAL A 244 12.61 -30.37 -11.08
C VAL A 244 13.58 -29.22 -10.80
N ALA A 245 13.04 -28.03 -10.59
CA ALA A 245 13.86 -26.87 -10.30
C ALA A 245 13.23 -26.00 -9.20
N GLY A 246 14.06 -25.30 -8.44
CA GLY A 246 13.58 -24.51 -7.30
C GLY A 246 12.67 -23.35 -7.69
N HIS A 247 12.68 -22.91 -8.94
CA HIS A 247 11.92 -21.75 -9.42
C HIS A 247 10.64 -22.10 -10.19
N ALA A 248 10.53 -23.33 -10.75
CA ALA A 248 9.39 -23.78 -11.56
C ALA A 248 9.35 -25.32 -11.65
N GLY A 249 8.24 -25.89 -12.14
CA GLY A 249 8.07 -27.31 -12.41
C GLY A 249 6.94 -27.98 -11.62
N LEU A 250 6.37 -27.30 -10.62
CA LEU A 250 5.28 -27.84 -9.81
C LEU A 250 3.95 -27.76 -10.56
N PHE A 251 3.16 -28.83 -10.47
CA PHE A 251 1.77 -28.92 -10.93
C PHE A 251 0.85 -29.16 -9.75
N SER A 252 -0.37 -28.61 -9.79
CA SER A 252 -1.37 -28.85 -8.75
C SER A 252 -2.79 -28.53 -9.23
N THR A 253 -3.77 -28.82 -8.36
CA THR A 253 -5.20 -28.50 -8.49
C THR A 253 -5.62 -27.46 -7.44
N SER A 254 -6.83 -26.89 -7.59
CA SER A 254 -7.40 -25.98 -6.58
C SER A 254 -7.61 -26.68 -5.23
N ALA A 255 -7.98 -27.95 -5.24
CA ALA A 255 -8.22 -28.73 -4.03
C ALA A 255 -6.96 -28.97 -3.20
N ASP A 256 -5.85 -29.33 -3.84
CA ASP A 256 -4.58 -29.56 -3.15
C ASP A 256 -3.96 -28.25 -2.65
N LEU A 257 -4.02 -27.18 -3.47
CA LEU A 257 -3.55 -25.87 -3.04
C LEU A 257 -4.37 -25.32 -1.86
N ALA A 258 -5.64 -25.69 -1.73
CA ALA A 258 -6.46 -25.34 -0.58
C ALA A 258 -5.94 -25.99 0.71
N LYS A 259 -5.54 -27.26 0.69
CA LYS A 259 -4.92 -27.93 1.84
C LYS A 259 -3.64 -27.21 2.25
N TYR A 260 -2.81 -26.86 1.27
CA TYR A 260 -1.58 -26.10 1.50
C TYR A 260 -1.86 -24.73 2.11
N ALA A 261 -2.78 -23.94 1.54
CA ALA A 261 -3.15 -22.64 2.06
C ALA A 261 -3.73 -22.71 3.48
N ARG A 262 -4.54 -23.72 3.78
CA ARG A 262 -5.05 -23.97 5.14
C ARG A 262 -3.92 -24.33 6.12
N MET A 263 -2.92 -25.10 5.70
CA MET A 263 -1.73 -25.37 6.52
C MET A 263 -0.99 -24.07 6.85
N VAL A 264 -0.82 -23.17 5.89
CA VAL A 264 -0.16 -21.88 6.10
C VAL A 264 -0.98 -20.99 7.07
N LEU A 265 -2.31 -20.87 6.86
CA LEU A 265 -3.23 -20.14 7.76
C LEU A 265 -3.30 -20.75 9.15
N GLY A 266 -3.17 -22.07 9.27
CA GLY A 266 -3.06 -22.80 10.53
C GLY A 266 -1.66 -22.73 11.17
N GLU A 267 -0.85 -21.74 10.80
CA GLU A 267 0.51 -21.55 11.32
C GLU A 267 1.40 -22.80 11.24
N GLY A 268 1.36 -23.46 10.08
CA GLY A 268 2.15 -24.67 9.82
C GLY A 268 1.41 -25.97 10.13
N THR A 269 0.14 -25.93 10.49
CA THR A 269 -0.69 -27.08 10.84
C THR A 269 -1.94 -27.15 9.96
N PHE A 270 -2.26 -28.35 9.48
CA PHE A 270 -3.49 -28.61 8.72
C PHE A 270 -4.42 -29.50 9.55
N GLY A 271 -5.61 -29.00 9.86
CA GLY A 271 -6.58 -29.67 10.72
C GLY A 271 -6.21 -29.66 12.21
N ASP A 272 -7.02 -30.31 13.04
CA ASP A 272 -6.79 -30.46 14.49
C ASP A 272 -5.85 -31.66 14.73
N VAL A 273 -4.64 -31.40 15.19
CA VAL A 273 -3.62 -32.43 15.46
C VAL A 273 -4.12 -33.50 16.41
N LYS A 274 -4.98 -33.16 17.39
CA LYS A 274 -5.57 -34.12 18.33
C LYS A 274 -6.58 -35.07 17.68
N LYS A 275 -7.07 -34.68 16.50
CA LYS A 275 -8.05 -35.45 15.71
C LYS A 275 -7.46 -36.00 14.38
N GLY A 276 -6.13 -36.11 14.31
CA GLY A 276 -5.45 -36.62 13.10
C GLY A 276 -4.99 -35.58 12.12
N GLY A 277 -5.00 -34.31 12.51
CA GLY A 277 -4.39 -33.23 11.72
C GLY A 277 -2.87 -33.34 11.67
N VAL A 278 -2.27 -32.65 10.69
CA VAL A 278 -0.84 -32.77 10.35
C VAL A 278 -0.11 -31.46 10.62
N LYS A 279 1.03 -31.58 11.30
CA LYS A 279 1.96 -30.47 11.53
C LYS A 279 3.13 -30.57 10.55
N ILE A 280 3.30 -29.58 9.70
CA ILE A 280 4.42 -29.45 8.74
C ILE A 280 5.53 -28.56 9.32
N LEU A 281 5.15 -27.44 9.97
CA LEU A 281 6.05 -26.46 10.57
C LEU A 281 5.62 -26.13 11.99
N SER A 282 6.55 -25.66 12.83
CA SER A 282 6.17 -25.01 14.07
C SER A 282 5.53 -23.64 13.78
N ALA A 283 4.62 -23.21 14.63
CA ALA A 283 3.99 -21.89 14.51
C ALA A 283 5.04 -20.75 14.49
N LYS A 284 6.14 -20.91 15.24
CA LYS A 284 7.26 -19.95 15.23
C LYS A 284 7.87 -19.83 13.84
N THR A 285 8.29 -20.96 13.26
CA THR A 285 8.92 -20.97 11.93
C THR A 285 7.95 -20.49 10.86
N CYS A 286 6.66 -20.85 10.94
CA CYS A 286 5.64 -20.41 9.99
C CYS A 286 5.46 -18.88 10.04
N ARG A 287 5.38 -18.28 11.22
CA ARG A 287 5.31 -16.81 11.38
C ARG A 287 6.56 -16.11 10.87
N GLU A 288 7.76 -16.60 11.22
CA GLU A 288 9.01 -16.05 10.68
C GLU A 288 9.07 -16.13 9.16
N TRP A 289 8.63 -17.25 8.58
CA TRP A 289 8.61 -17.48 7.13
C TRP A 289 7.68 -16.53 6.39
N THR A 290 6.49 -16.25 6.92
CA THR A 290 5.45 -15.45 6.27
C THR A 290 5.46 -13.96 6.68
N GLN A 291 6.30 -13.57 7.63
CA GLN A 291 6.41 -12.18 8.09
C GLN A 291 6.89 -11.24 6.98
N ALA A 292 6.22 -10.10 6.84
CA ALA A 292 6.62 -9.04 5.93
C ALA A 292 7.98 -8.44 6.33
N ARG A 293 8.88 -8.29 5.35
CA ARG A 293 10.19 -7.66 5.48
C ARG A 293 10.36 -6.61 4.41
N GLU A 294 10.95 -5.49 4.79
CA GLU A 294 11.26 -4.43 3.85
C GLU A 294 12.37 -4.88 2.89
N VAL A 295 12.18 -4.59 1.61
CA VAL A 295 13.18 -4.73 0.55
C VAL A 295 13.21 -3.43 -0.25
N PRO A 296 14.31 -3.11 -0.96
CA PRO A 296 14.35 -1.91 -1.78
C PRO A 296 13.19 -1.87 -2.79
N GLY A 297 12.20 -0.97 -2.54
CA GLY A 297 11.04 -0.79 -3.41
C GLY A 297 9.78 -1.57 -3.00
N GLY A 298 9.69 -2.10 -1.78
CA GLY A 298 8.47 -2.74 -1.27
C GLY A 298 8.68 -3.69 -0.10
N TYR A 299 7.78 -4.66 0.03
CA TYR A 299 7.79 -5.65 1.10
C TYR A 299 7.66 -7.06 0.56
N ARG A 300 8.44 -7.98 1.11
CA ARG A 300 8.37 -9.42 0.83
C ARG A 300 8.41 -10.24 2.12
N ALA A 301 7.95 -11.48 2.03
CA ALA A 301 8.30 -12.50 3.01
C ALA A 301 9.21 -13.55 2.33
N TYR A 302 9.69 -14.52 3.05
CA TYR A 302 10.61 -15.51 2.48
C TYR A 302 9.95 -16.36 1.38
N GLY A 303 10.21 -15.99 0.13
CA GLY A 303 9.61 -16.58 -1.06
C GLY A 303 8.22 -16.05 -1.43
N TRP A 304 7.58 -15.22 -0.61
CA TRP A 304 6.27 -14.63 -0.85
C TRP A 304 6.37 -13.17 -1.27
N ASP A 305 5.44 -12.74 -2.10
CA ASP A 305 5.18 -11.34 -2.37
C ASP A 305 4.20 -10.78 -1.33
N VAL A 306 4.44 -9.54 -0.88
CA VAL A 306 3.60 -8.87 0.14
C VAL A 306 3.08 -7.54 -0.41
N ASP A 307 3.98 -6.60 -0.74
CA ASP A 307 3.63 -5.31 -1.34
C ASP A 307 4.78 -4.81 -2.22
N THR A 308 4.82 -5.27 -3.46
CA THR A 308 5.77 -4.87 -4.51
C THR A 308 5.04 -4.54 -5.80
N ALA A 309 5.76 -4.19 -6.86
CA ALA A 309 5.19 -4.01 -8.19
C ALA A 309 4.53 -5.29 -8.76
N TYR A 310 4.79 -6.46 -8.15
CA TYR A 310 4.21 -7.74 -8.54
C TYR A 310 2.90 -8.09 -7.82
N SER A 311 2.48 -7.32 -6.81
CA SER A 311 1.33 -7.62 -5.92
C SER A 311 -0.04 -7.31 -6.52
N SER A 312 -0.15 -7.14 -7.83
CA SER A 312 -1.45 -6.85 -8.50
C SER A 312 -2.52 -7.91 -8.24
N ASN A 313 -2.11 -9.16 -8.00
CA ASN A 313 -2.99 -10.28 -7.66
C ASN A 313 -3.54 -10.26 -6.22
N ARG A 314 -3.11 -9.32 -5.36
CA ARG A 314 -3.77 -9.02 -4.09
C ARG A 314 -5.15 -8.39 -4.32
N GLY A 315 -5.37 -7.76 -5.45
CA GLY A 315 -6.51 -6.89 -5.62
C GLY A 315 -6.41 -5.63 -4.75
N LYS A 316 -7.55 -4.98 -4.54
CA LYS A 316 -7.59 -3.67 -3.85
C LYS A 316 -7.95 -3.77 -2.37
N LEU A 317 -8.52 -4.88 -1.90
CA LEU A 317 -9.16 -4.98 -0.59
C LEU A 317 -8.44 -5.91 0.39
N PHE A 318 -7.66 -6.90 -0.07
CA PHE A 318 -6.87 -7.71 0.85
C PHE A 318 -5.84 -6.86 1.59
N PRO A 319 -5.63 -7.07 2.92
CA PRO A 319 -4.81 -6.21 3.76
C PRO A 319 -3.37 -6.10 3.27
N LYS A 320 -2.87 -4.87 3.11
CA LYS A 320 -1.45 -4.61 2.87
C LYS A 320 -0.61 -5.03 4.07
N LEU A 321 0.58 -5.55 3.82
CA LEU A 321 1.58 -5.98 4.81
C LEU A 321 1.13 -7.11 5.75
N LEU A 322 -0.16 -7.43 5.80
CA LEU A 322 -0.73 -8.48 6.66
C LEU A 322 -1.22 -9.69 5.85
N SER A 323 -1.17 -9.59 4.53
CA SER A 323 -1.49 -10.68 3.60
C SER A 323 -0.38 -10.83 2.57
N PHE A 324 -0.27 -11.98 1.95
CA PHE A 324 0.82 -12.32 1.05
C PHE A 324 0.37 -13.32 -0.01
N GLY A 325 1.11 -13.40 -1.08
CA GLY A 325 0.81 -14.32 -2.16
C GLY A 325 1.92 -14.43 -3.18
N HIS A 326 1.63 -15.00 -4.34
CA HIS A 326 2.55 -15.08 -5.45
C HIS A 326 1.82 -15.30 -6.77
N THR A 327 2.47 -15.01 -7.89
CA THR A 327 1.97 -15.27 -9.24
C THR A 327 2.83 -16.28 -9.97
N GLY A 328 2.21 -17.04 -10.90
CA GLY A 328 2.89 -17.90 -11.88
C GLY A 328 2.80 -17.31 -13.28
N PHE A 329 3.88 -17.47 -14.06
CA PHE A 329 3.96 -16.98 -15.45
C PHE A 329 2.88 -17.61 -16.34
N THR A 330 2.59 -18.87 -16.15
CA THR A 330 1.57 -19.63 -16.89
C THR A 330 0.15 -19.13 -16.69
N GLY A 331 -0.11 -18.34 -15.65
CA GLY A 331 -1.42 -17.75 -15.39
C GLY A 331 -2.00 -18.06 -14.02
N THR A 332 -1.23 -18.64 -13.15
CA THR A 332 -1.66 -19.03 -11.80
C THR A 332 -1.39 -17.95 -10.77
N SER A 333 -2.16 -17.90 -9.69
CA SER A 333 -1.86 -17.11 -8.50
C SER A 333 -2.53 -17.67 -7.25
N ILE A 334 -1.91 -17.37 -6.10
CA ILE A 334 -2.45 -17.60 -4.76
C ILE A 334 -2.30 -16.28 -3.97
N TRP A 335 -3.32 -15.95 -3.17
CA TRP A 335 -3.24 -14.90 -2.16
C TRP A 335 -3.82 -15.41 -0.85
N ILE A 336 -3.10 -15.21 0.25
CA ILE A 336 -3.42 -15.71 1.59
C ILE A 336 -3.56 -14.50 2.52
N ASP A 337 -4.67 -14.43 3.23
CA ASP A 337 -5.01 -13.39 4.18
C ASP A 337 -5.26 -13.98 5.56
N PRO A 338 -4.25 -13.93 6.45
CA PRO A 338 -4.39 -14.41 7.82
C PRO A 338 -5.36 -13.59 8.68
N VAL A 339 -5.59 -12.31 8.34
CA VAL A 339 -6.50 -11.44 9.11
C VAL A 339 -7.94 -11.93 9.04
N HIS A 340 -8.36 -12.42 7.88
CA HIS A 340 -9.72 -12.89 7.65
C HIS A 340 -9.81 -14.43 7.53
N ASP A 341 -8.76 -15.14 7.90
CA ASP A 341 -8.64 -16.62 7.77
C ASP A 341 -9.05 -17.10 6.37
N THR A 342 -8.51 -16.45 5.33
CA THR A 342 -8.98 -16.58 3.95
C THR A 342 -7.83 -16.79 2.98
N PHE A 343 -8.09 -17.52 1.91
CA PHE A 343 -7.23 -17.53 0.73
C PHE A 343 -8.05 -17.53 -0.56
N GLN A 344 -7.42 -16.99 -1.62
CA GLN A 344 -7.95 -16.98 -2.97
C GLN A 344 -6.95 -17.64 -3.92
N LEU A 345 -7.44 -18.53 -4.76
CA LEU A 345 -6.71 -19.17 -5.86
C LEU A 345 -7.29 -18.70 -7.19
N PHE A 346 -6.41 -18.39 -8.13
CA PHE A 346 -6.75 -18.17 -9.52
C PHE A 346 -5.82 -19.02 -10.39
N LEU A 347 -6.36 -20.02 -11.05
CA LEU A 347 -5.59 -20.97 -11.86
C LEU A 347 -6.02 -20.87 -13.32
N SER A 348 -5.06 -20.68 -14.20
CA SER A 348 -5.27 -20.66 -15.64
C SER A 348 -3.99 -21.05 -16.39
N ASN A 349 -4.11 -21.31 -17.68
CA ASN A 349 -3.00 -21.54 -18.60
C ASN A 349 -2.97 -20.47 -19.70
N ARG A 350 -2.81 -19.19 -19.31
CA ARG A 350 -2.82 -18.05 -20.25
C ARG A 350 -1.82 -18.19 -21.40
N VAL A 351 -0.78 -18.99 -21.21
CA VAL A 351 0.23 -19.25 -22.25
C VAL A 351 -0.27 -20.16 -23.37
N HIS A 352 -1.40 -20.84 -23.18
CA HIS A 352 -2.02 -21.66 -24.24
C HIS A 352 -2.93 -20.78 -25.11
N PRO A 353 -2.89 -20.94 -26.46
CA PRO A 353 -2.04 -21.85 -27.23
C PRO A 353 -0.70 -21.25 -27.67
N ASP A 354 -0.49 -19.94 -27.61
CA ASP A 354 0.56 -19.22 -28.33
C ASP A 354 1.36 -18.20 -27.50
N GLY A 355 1.26 -18.26 -26.17
CA GLY A 355 1.99 -17.39 -25.24
C GLY A 355 1.45 -15.96 -25.07
N LYS A 356 0.43 -15.55 -25.85
CA LYS A 356 -0.01 -14.15 -25.94
C LYS A 356 -1.06 -13.73 -24.90
N GLY A 357 -1.55 -14.61 -24.06
CA GLY A 357 -2.56 -14.30 -23.07
C GLY A 357 -2.10 -13.25 -22.04
N ASP A 358 -3.02 -12.33 -21.67
CA ASP A 358 -2.82 -11.31 -20.62
C ASP A 358 -3.96 -11.32 -19.61
N ILE A 359 -3.61 -11.60 -18.37
CA ILE A 359 -4.56 -11.74 -17.25
C ILE A 359 -4.24 -10.88 -16.03
N GLN A 360 -3.26 -9.97 -16.13
CA GLN A 360 -2.83 -9.20 -14.97
C GLN A 360 -3.97 -8.39 -14.35
N LYS A 361 -4.74 -7.70 -15.20
CA LYS A 361 -5.92 -6.94 -14.76
C LYS A 361 -7.02 -7.85 -14.22
N LEU A 362 -7.26 -8.98 -14.90
CA LEU A 362 -8.29 -9.95 -14.50
C LEU A 362 -7.99 -10.53 -13.11
N ARG A 363 -6.75 -10.97 -12.83
CA ARG A 363 -6.35 -11.47 -11.51
C ARG A 363 -6.63 -10.46 -10.41
N GLY A 364 -6.26 -9.18 -10.60
CA GLY A 364 -6.51 -8.13 -9.63
C GLY A 364 -7.99 -7.84 -9.40
N LEU A 365 -8.81 -7.88 -10.46
CA LEU A 365 -10.26 -7.74 -10.36
C LEU A 365 -10.87 -8.90 -9.59
N VAL A 366 -10.57 -10.14 -9.98
CA VAL A 366 -11.06 -11.35 -9.29
C VAL A 366 -10.70 -11.34 -7.82
N ALA A 367 -9.45 -11.00 -7.46
CA ALA A 367 -9.06 -10.88 -6.05
C ALA A 367 -9.84 -9.80 -5.30
N THR A 368 -10.13 -8.68 -5.94
CA THR A 368 -10.95 -7.60 -5.34
C THR A 368 -12.37 -8.08 -5.09
N GLU A 369 -13.00 -8.74 -6.05
CA GLU A 369 -14.37 -9.24 -5.91
C GLU A 369 -14.46 -10.42 -4.91
N CYS A 370 -13.43 -11.28 -4.87
CA CYS A 370 -13.28 -12.32 -3.85
C CYS A 370 -13.20 -11.71 -2.43
N ALA A 371 -12.41 -10.65 -2.26
CA ALA A 371 -12.31 -9.98 -0.98
C ALA A 371 -13.66 -9.38 -0.51
N LYS A 372 -14.47 -8.85 -1.41
CA LYS A 372 -15.85 -8.39 -1.08
C LYS A 372 -16.75 -9.52 -0.58
N LEU A 373 -16.59 -10.74 -1.09
CA LEU A 373 -17.36 -11.91 -0.63
C LEU A 373 -16.95 -12.38 0.77
N VAL A 374 -15.69 -12.16 1.13
CA VAL A 374 -15.14 -12.51 2.46
C VAL A 374 -15.46 -11.45 3.49
N MET A 375 -15.49 -10.22 3.04
CA MET A 375 -15.74 -9.02 3.83
C MET A 375 -17.12 -8.43 3.47
N PRO A 376 -18.24 -9.22 3.52
CA PRO A 376 -19.56 -8.69 3.22
C PRO A 376 -19.96 -7.60 4.20
N ASP A 377 -19.34 -7.62 5.38
CA ASP A 377 -19.44 -6.66 6.46
C ASP A 377 -18.15 -5.79 6.61
N ALA A 378 -17.21 -5.81 5.66
CA ALA A 378 -16.38 -4.63 5.51
C ALA A 378 -17.40 -3.52 5.25
N PRO A 379 -17.78 -2.72 6.25
CA PRO A 379 -18.81 -1.74 6.05
C PRO A 379 -18.40 -0.96 4.81
N GLU A 380 -19.32 -0.69 3.89
CA GLU A 380 -19.13 0.43 2.96
C GLU A 380 -18.49 1.50 3.82
N PRO A 381 -17.35 2.11 3.39
CA PRO A 381 -16.68 3.04 4.28
C PRO A 381 -17.77 3.92 4.86
N VAL A 382 -17.89 3.90 6.19
CA VAL A 382 -18.96 4.61 6.91
C VAL A 382 -18.98 6.05 6.42
N VAL A 383 -17.84 6.48 5.87
CA VAL A 383 -17.63 7.81 5.29
C VAL A 383 -17.47 7.74 3.78
N LYS A 384 -18.39 8.39 3.07
CA LYS A 384 -18.19 8.76 1.67
C LYS A 384 -17.46 10.10 1.61
N THR A 385 -16.29 10.14 0.99
CA THR A 385 -15.58 11.41 0.73
C THR A 385 -16.37 12.31 -0.22
N GLY A 386 -16.07 13.61 -0.24
CA GLY A 386 -16.68 14.53 -1.20
C GLY A 386 -16.57 14.07 -2.66
N LEU A 387 -15.45 13.39 -3.04
CA LEU A 387 -15.33 12.77 -4.34
C LEU A 387 -16.36 11.63 -4.53
N SER A 388 -16.52 10.77 -3.54
CA SER A 388 -17.52 9.69 -3.61
C SER A 388 -18.94 10.20 -3.72
N VAL A 389 -19.26 11.30 -3.03
CA VAL A 389 -20.54 12.00 -3.14
C VAL A 389 -20.73 12.56 -4.55
N LEU A 390 -19.75 13.28 -5.09
CA LEU A 390 -19.79 13.84 -6.44
C LEU A 390 -20.00 12.75 -7.52
N VAL A 391 -19.32 11.60 -7.37
CA VAL A 391 -19.50 10.44 -8.25
C VAL A 391 -20.92 9.88 -8.14
N SER A 392 -21.45 9.74 -6.92
CA SER A 392 -22.81 9.22 -6.70
C SER A 392 -23.91 10.14 -7.27
N GLU A 393 -23.62 11.45 -7.36
CA GLU A 393 -24.49 12.45 -8.02
C GLU A 393 -24.30 12.48 -9.56
N ASN A 394 -23.57 11.52 -10.14
CA ASN A 394 -23.24 11.47 -11.57
C ASN A 394 -22.65 12.81 -12.07
N TYR A 395 -21.77 13.41 -11.30
CA TYR A 395 -21.04 14.65 -11.59
C TYR A 395 -21.94 15.86 -11.90
N ARG A 396 -23.20 15.85 -11.44
CA ARG A 396 -24.23 16.87 -11.76
C ARG A 396 -23.74 18.30 -11.53
N ARG A 397 -22.93 18.51 -10.46
CA ARG A 397 -22.38 19.84 -10.08
C ARG A 397 -21.37 20.38 -11.09
N LEU A 398 -20.77 19.53 -11.90
CA LEU A 398 -19.74 19.87 -12.88
C LEU A 398 -20.23 19.91 -14.33
N LYS A 399 -21.49 19.52 -14.58
CA LYS A 399 -22.04 19.41 -15.93
C LYS A 399 -21.93 20.74 -16.70
N GLY A 400 -21.36 20.71 -17.89
CA GLY A 400 -21.15 21.86 -18.78
C GLY A 400 -19.96 22.75 -18.42
N LYS A 401 -19.20 22.42 -17.34
CA LYS A 401 -18.08 23.26 -16.85
C LYS A 401 -16.74 22.87 -17.47
N LYS A 402 -15.91 23.88 -17.69
CA LYS A 402 -14.48 23.75 -17.97
C LYS A 402 -13.72 23.88 -16.67
N ILE A 403 -13.01 22.83 -16.26
CA ILE A 403 -12.40 22.78 -14.92
C ILE A 403 -10.88 22.60 -14.97
N GLY A 404 -10.22 23.14 -13.94
CA GLY A 404 -8.88 22.74 -13.52
C GLY A 404 -8.97 21.83 -12.30
N ILE A 405 -8.05 20.88 -12.14
CA ILE A 405 -8.02 19.97 -10.97
C ILE A 405 -6.75 20.23 -10.17
N VAL A 406 -6.91 20.47 -8.86
CA VAL A 406 -5.82 20.60 -7.89
C VAL A 406 -5.81 19.33 -7.06
N THR A 407 -4.82 18.48 -7.26
CA THR A 407 -4.79 17.16 -6.62
C THR A 407 -3.38 16.56 -6.55
N ASN A 408 -3.26 15.48 -5.82
CA ASN A 408 -2.10 14.57 -5.82
C ASN A 408 -2.58 13.10 -5.83
N HIS A 409 -1.67 12.15 -5.57
CA HIS A 409 -1.96 10.72 -5.55
C HIS A 409 -3.00 10.29 -4.48
N THR A 410 -3.31 11.14 -3.49
CA THR A 410 -4.33 10.86 -2.48
C THR A 410 -5.75 11.17 -2.97
N GLY A 411 -5.91 12.00 -4.03
CA GLY A 411 -7.19 12.30 -4.67
C GLY A 411 -7.72 11.10 -5.43
N ARG A 412 -8.30 10.13 -4.72
CA ARG A 412 -8.84 8.87 -5.26
C ARG A 412 -10.17 8.53 -4.62
N ASP A 413 -10.97 7.81 -5.41
CA ASP A 413 -12.18 7.16 -4.88
C ASP A 413 -11.82 5.92 -4.04
N ARG A 414 -12.83 5.28 -3.42
CA ARG A 414 -12.68 4.05 -2.63
C ARG A 414 -12.13 2.86 -3.44
N PHE A 415 -12.17 2.90 -4.76
CA PHE A 415 -11.65 1.87 -5.65
C PHE A 415 -10.21 2.15 -6.11
N GLY A 416 -9.61 3.24 -5.62
CA GLY A 416 -8.27 3.69 -5.98
C GLY A 416 -8.19 4.38 -7.34
N THR A 417 -9.34 4.74 -7.95
CA THR A 417 -9.35 5.49 -9.21
C THR A 417 -9.07 6.97 -8.92
N SER A 418 -8.11 7.55 -9.63
CA SER A 418 -7.74 8.95 -9.47
C SER A 418 -8.90 9.89 -9.81
N VAL A 419 -9.05 10.97 -9.05
CA VAL A 419 -9.98 12.06 -9.38
C VAL A 419 -9.75 12.61 -10.79
N VAL A 420 -8.49 12.64 -11.26
CA VAL A 420 -8.17 13.05 -12.63
C VAL A 420 -8.81 12.12 -13.66
N ASP A 421 -8.66 10.80 -13.48
CA ASP A 421 -9.21 9.81 -14.41
C ASP A 421 -10.74 9.78 -14.37
N LEU A 422 -11.33 9.98 -13.18
CA LEU A 422 -12.79 10.04 -13.01
C LEU A 422 -13.38 11.27 -13.70
N LEU A 423 -12.82 12.47 -13.44
CA LEU A 423 -13.37 13.71 -13.97
C LEU A 423 -13.08 13.88 -15.46
N ASN A 424 -11.95 13.37 -15.97
CA ASN A 424 -11.65 13.38 -17.39
C ASN A 424 -12.61 12.50 -18.22
N LYS A 425 -13.23 11.49 -17.59
CA LYS A 425 -14.24 10.62 -18.22
C LYS A 425 -15.67 11.00 -17.86
N ALA A 426 -15.88 12.01 -17.02
CA ALA A 426 -17.20 12.39 -16.53
C ALA A 426 -18.05 13.02 -17.65
N PRO A 427 -19.31 12.59 -17.83
CA PRO A 427 -20.16 13.11 -18.90
C PRO A 427 -20.42 14.61 -18.75
N GLY A 428 -20.13 15.37 -19.79
CA GLY A 428 -20.36 16.82 -19.86
C GLY A 428 -19.40 17.66 -19.01
N VAL A 429 -18.28 17.10 -18.56
CA VAL A 429 -17.19 17.80 -17.87
C VAL A 429 -16.00 17.94 -18.83
N THR A 430 -15.39 19.13 -18.85
CA THR A 430 -14.17 19.37 -19.65
C THR A 430 -13.01 19.71 -18.74
N VAL A 431 -12.08 18.78 -18.54
CA VAL A 431 -10.84 19.04 -17.81
C VAL A 431 -9.85 19.72 -18.73
N LYS A 432 -9.26 20.85 -18.33
CA LYS A 432 -8.33 21.65 -19.12
C LYS A 432 -6.89 21.59 -18.62
N ILE A 433 -6.69 21.55 -17.31
CA ILE A 433 -5.38 21.69 -16.68
C ILE A 433 -5.35 21.02 -15.33
N LEU A 434 -4.19 20.51 -14.94
CA LEU A 434 -3.93 19.89 -13.64
C LEU A 434 -2.92 20.73 -12.86
N PHE A 435 -3.13 20.87 -11.57
CA PHE A 435 -2.24 21.55 -10.65
C PHE A 435 -1.74 20.58 -9.58
N GLY A 436 -0.43 20.34 -9.56
CA GLY A 436 0.22 19.44 -8.60
C GLY A 436 0.82 20.23 -7.45
N PRO A 437 0.41 19.99 -6.18
CA PRO A 437 1.12 20.50 -5.01
C PRO A 437 2.45 19.74 -4.81
N GLU A 438 3.07 19.92 -3.65
CA GLU A 438 4.20 19.10 -3.21
C GLU A 438 3.96 17.59 -3.48
N HIS A 439 4.98 16.89 -3.96
CA HIS A 439 4.97 15.46 -4.34
C HIS A 439 4.30 15.10 -5.68
N GLY A 440 3.77 16.06 -6.45
CA GLY A 440 3.23 15.84 -7.81
C GLY A 440 1.86 15.13 -7.84
N ILE A 441 1.35 14.90 -9.07
CA ILE A 441 -0.05 14.46 -9.27
C ILE A 441 -0.27 12.96 -9.06
N ARG A 442 0.64 12.11 -9.54
CA ARG A 442 0.44 10.65 -9.55
C ARG A 442 1.40 9.86 -8.68
N GLY A 443 2.42 10.49 -8.12
CA GLY A 443 3.46 9.80 -7.40
C GLY A 443 3.97 10.56 -6.18
N ALA A 444 4.42 9.83 -5.18
CA ALA A 444 5.07 10.36 -4.01
C ALA A 444 6.55 10.63 -4.32
N VAL A 445 6.88 11.82 -4.79
CA VAL A 445 8.26 12.23 -5.06
C VAL A 445 8.65 13.30 -4.05
N ASP A 446 9.75 13.08 -3.31
CA ASP A 446 10.26 14.02 -2.29
C ASP A 446 11.29 14.99 -2.90
N ARG A 447 10.93 15.60 -4.04
CA ARG A 447 11.74 16.63 -4.73
C ARG A 447 10.82 17.55 -5.55
N PRO A 448 11.25 18.75 -5.91
CA PRO A 448 10.50 19.62 -6.81
C PRO A 448 10.19 18.94 -8.14
N VAL A 449 8.93 19.02 -8.55
CA VAL A 449 8.43 18.47 -9.83
C VAL A 449 8.25 19.67 -10.77
N ALA A 450 8.83 19.60 -11.98
CA ALA A 450 8.64 20.60 -13.00
C ALA A 450 7.25 20.49 -13.64
N ASP A 451 6.84 21.55 -14.37
CA ASP A 451 5.67 21.49 -15.24
C ASP A 451 5.87 20.37 -16.27
N SER A 452 4.80 19.62 -16.57
CA SER A 452 4.84 18.41 -17.38
C SER A 452 3.48 18.15 -18.04
N GLU A 453 3.35 17.01 -18.70
CA GLU A 453 2.10 16.48 -19.20
C GLU A 453 1.76 15.17 -18.48
N ASP A 454 0.50 14.98 -18.13
CA ASP A 454 0.05 13.72 -17.52
C ASP A 454 -0.04 12.62 -18.58
N ALA A 455 0.85 11.66 -18.53
CA ALA A 455 0.98 10.59 -19.54
C ALA A 455 -0.30 9.76 -19.77
N ALA A 456 -1.23 9.73 -18.79
CA ALA A 456 -2.46 8.96 -18.91
C ALA A 456 -3.60 9.73 -19.62
N THR A 457 -3.60 11.06 -19.53
CA THR A 457 -4.69 11.89 -20.05
C THR A 457 -4.26 12.90 -21.12
N GLY A 458 -2.96 13.15 -21.29
CA GLY A 458 -2.42 14.20 -22.16
C GLY A 458 -2.68 15.62 -21.64
N LEU A 459 -3.10 15.79 -20.38
CA LEU A 459 -3.42 17.09 -19.82
C LEU A 459 -2.16 17.80 -19.30
N PRO A 460 -2.05 19.12 -19.48
CA PRO A 460 -0.94 19.89 -18.94
C PRO A 460 -0.98 19.89 -17.39
N VAL A 461 0.19 19.68 -16.78
CA VAL A 461 0.40 19.66 -15.33
C VAL A 461 1.28 20.84 -14.95
N VAL A 462 0.76 21.72 -14.09
CA VAL A 462 1.48 22.83 -13.50
C VAL A 462 1.88 22.51 -12.08
N SER A 463 3.17 22.64 -11.76
CA SER A 463 3.68 22.48 -10.40
C SER A 463 3.39 23.74 -9.56
N LEU A 464 2.80 23.53 -8.39
CA LEU A 464 2.58 24.56 -7.36
C LEU A 464 3.57 24.43 -6.20
N TYR A 465 4.70 23.74 -6.40
CA TYR A 465 5.73 23.55 -5.41
C TYR A 465 7.08 24.15 -5.85
N GLY A 466 7.70 24.91 -4.97
CA GLY A 466 8.94 25.63 -5.23
C GLY A 466 8.71 27.14 -5.33
N PRO A 467 9.27 27.84 -6.37
CA PRO A 467 9.10 29.29 -6.53
C PRO A 467 7.65 29.70 -6.79
N ARG A 468 6.90 28.88 -7.52
CA ARG A 468 5.49 29.08 -7.80
C ARG A 468 4.64 28.33 -6.79
N ARG A 469 3.76 29.03 -6.07
CA ARG A 469 2.87 28.45 -5.05
C ARG A 469 1.39 28.65 -5.33
N LYS A 470 1.05 29.36 -6.43
CA LYS A 470 -0.32 29.58 -6.90
C LYS A 470 -0.37 29.68 -8.42
N PRO A 471 -1.51 29.35 -9.05
CA PRO A 471 -1.70 29.53 -10.49
C PRO A 471 -1.59 31.00 -10.90
N THR A 472 -1.19 31.26 -12.15
CA THR A 472 -1.27 32.58 -12.75
C THR A 472 -2.65 32.85 -13.36
N LYS A 473 -2.99 34.11 -13.66
CA LYS A 473 -4.26 34.46 -14.32
C LYS A 473 -4.40 33.80 -15.69
N GLU A 474 -3.31 33.69 -16.42
CA GLU A 474 -3.27 33.05 -17.76
C GLU A 474 -3.59 31.56 -17.66
N GLN A 475 -3.09 30.88 -16.62
CA GLN A 475 -3.37 29.45 -16.39
C GLN A 475 -4.82 29.20 -15.96
N LEU A 476 -5.49 30.19 -15.40
CA LEU A 476 -6.89 30.14 -15.00
C LEU A 476 -7.85 30.65 -16.08
N ALA A 477 -7.34 31.28 -17.14
CA ALA A 477 -8.18 31.85 -18.20
C ALA A 477 -9.06 30.79 -18.87
N GLY A 478 -10.37 31.09 -18.99
CA GLY A 478 -11.35 30.20 -19.61
C GLY A 478 -11.76 28.99 -18.79
N LEU A 479 -11.36 28.92 -17.49
CA LEU A 479 -11.92 27.97 -16.55
C LEU A 479 -13.15 28.54 -15.86
N ASP A 480 -14.14 27.69 -15.62
CA ASP A 480 -15.32 28.01 -14.80
C ASP A 480 -15.05 27.71 -13.31
N LEU A 481 -14.22 26.68 -13.03
CA LEU A 481 -14.06 26.13 -11.69
C LEU A 481 -12.71 25.43 -11.49
N LEU A 482 -12.14 25.56 -10.31
CA LEU A 482 -11.06 24.72 -9.80
C LEU A 482 -11.63 23.67 -8.84
N VAL A 483 -11.36 22.40 -9.08
CA VAL A 483 -11.75 21.27 -8.20
C VAL A 483 -10.53 20.86 -7.37
N PHE A 484 -10.66 20.94 -6.04
CA PHE A 484 -9.61 20.60 -5.08
C PHE A 484 -9.94 19.27 -4.40
N ASP A 485 -9.07 18.26 -4.51
CA ASP A 485 -9.22 16.95 -3.90
C ASP A 485 -7.87 16.41 -3.41
N ILE A 486 -7.57 16.58 -2.12
CA ILE A 486 -6.31 16.17 -1.48
C ILE A 486 -6.60 15.72 -0.04
N GLN A 487 -5.90 14.67 0.44
CA GLN A 487 -5.91 14.27 1.84
C GLN A 487 -4.92 15.11 2.64
N ASP A 488 -5.41 15.82 3.65
CA ASP A 488 -4.59 16.60 4.58
C ASP A 488 -4.08 15.75 5.76
N ALA A 489 -3.14 16.33 6.55
CA ALA A 489 -2.60 15.73 7.78
C ALA A 489 -3.20 16.31 9.08
N GLY A 490 -4.06 17.34 9.02
CA GLY A 490 -4.68 17.98 10.19
C GLY A 490 -3.76 18.92 10.98
N CYS A 491 -2.64 19.31 10.40
CA CYS A 491 -1.60 20.13 11.02
C CYS A 491 -1.35 21.41 10.24
N ARG A 492 -1.29 22.57 10.93
CA ARG A 492 -1.13 23.91 10.33
C ARG A 492 0.04 24.01 9.37
N PHE A 493 1.20 23.46 9.73
CA PHE A 493 2.41 23.55 8.92
C PHE A 493 2.51 22.45 7.85
N TYR A 494 1.48 21.60 7.71
CA TYR A 494 1.37 20.71 6.56
C TYR A 494 0.78 21.50 5.38
N THR A 495 1.54 21.60 4.29
CA THR A 495 1.38 22.68 3.29
C THR A 495 0.14 22.63 2.42
N TYR A 496 -0.69 21.57 2.49
CA TYR A 496 -1.90 21.46 1.66
C TYR A 496 -2.99 22.46 2.06
N SER A 497 -3.10 22.80 3.35
CA SER A 497 -3.98 23.88 3.81
C SER A 497 -3.57 25.23 3.22
N SER A 498 -2.26 25.47 3.09
CA SER A 498 -1.70 26.67 2.47
C SER A 498 -1.87 26.67 0.95
N THR A 499 -1.72 25.52 0.30
CA THR A 499 -2.02 25.36 -1.12
C THR A 499 -3.49 25.69 -1.41
N LEU A 500 -4.42 25.20 -0.60
CA LEU A 500 -5.85 25.53 -0.70
C LEU A 500 -6.08 27.04 -0.62
N GLY A 501 -5.50 27.70 0.37
CA GLY A 501 -5.61 29.15 0.52
C GLY A 501 -5.06 29.93 -0.69
N ASN A 502 -3.88 29.54 -1.19
CA ASN A 502 -3.28 30.14 -2.38
C ASN A 502 -4.14 29.93 -3.66
N ILE A 503 -4.77 28.76 -3.79
CA ILE A 503 -5.72 28.47 -4.88
C ILE A 503 -6.96 29.37 -4.78
N MET A 504 -7.51 29.57 -3.57
CA MET A 504 -8.67 30.43 -3.37
C MET A 504 -8.35 31.90 -3.69
N GLU A 505 -7.16 32.39 -3.29
CA GLU A 505 -6.70 33.74 -3.64
C GLU A 505 -6.57 33.92 -5.17
N ALA A 506 -5.89 33.01 -5.85
CA ALA A 506 -5.72 33.07 -7.30
C ALA A 506 -7.07 32.98 -8.05
N ALA A 507 -7.93 32.08 -7.59
CA ALA A 507 -9.27 31.90 -8.19
C ALA A 507 -10.15 33.15 -8.03
N SER A 508 -10.16 33.76 -6.83
CA SER A 508 -10.93 35.00 -6.59
C SER A 508 -10.43 36.19 -7.42
N ASP A 509 -9.09 36.32 -7.58
CA ASP A 509 -8.47 37.34 -8.43
C ASP A 509 -8.75 37.15 -9.92
N ALA A 510 -9.03 35.92 -10.35
CA ALA A 510 -9.34 35.56 -11.73
C ALA A 510 -10.85 35.42 -12.01
N GLY A 511 -11.71 35.53 -11.01
CA GLY A 511 -13.17 35.33 -11.13
C GLY A 511 -13.57 33.84 -11.36
N VAL A 512 -12.71 32.89 -11.00
CA VAL A 512 -12.95 31.45 -11.15
C VAL A 512 -13.49 30.88 -9.84
N GLY A 513 -14.47 29.96 -9.91
CA GLY A 513 -15.00 29.27 -8.73
C GLY A 513 -14.01 28.25 -8.15
N VAL A 514 -14.23 27.87 -6.88
CA VAL A 514 -13.47 26.79 -6.21
C VAL A 514 -14.46 25.77 -5.64
N MET A 515 -14.25 24.49 -5.96
CA MET A 515 -14.97 23.37 -5.37
C MET A 515 -14.01 22.49 -4.57
N VAL A 516 -14.28 22.29 -3.30
CA VAL A 516 -13.51 21.39 -2.42
C VAL A 516 -14.26 20.09 -2.24
N LEU A 517 -13.65 18.99 -2.64
CA LEU A 517 -14.16 17.63 -2.37
C LEU A 517 -13.59 17.21 -1.01
N ASP A 518 -14.41 17.33 0.04
CA ASP A 518 -13.93 17.22 1.41
C ASP A 518 -13.53 15.80 1.83
N ARG A 519 -12.53 15.71 2.72
CA ARG A 519 -11.95 14.47 3.25
C ARG A 519 -11.81 14.54 4.76
N PRO A 520 -11.83 13.37 5.48
CA PRO A 520 -11.66 13.35 6.93
C PRO A 520 -10.34 13.99 7.37
N ASN A 521 -10.39 14.71 8.49
CA ASN A 521 -9.16 15.06 9.18
C ASN A 521 -8.60 13.77 9.84
N PRO A 522 -7.38 13.31 9.48
CA PRO A 522 -6.90 11.99 9.88
C PRO A 522 -6.56 11.88 11.38
N ILE A 523 -6.37 13.01 12.04
CA ILE A 523 -6.08 13.08 13.48
C ILE A 523 -7.30 13.53 14.29
N GLY A 524 -8.52 13.43 13.68
CA GLY A 524 -9.79 13.72 14.30
C GLY A 524 -10.24 15.17 14.24
N GLY A 525 -11.53 15.39 14.40
CA GLY A 525 -12.19 16.70 14.27
C GLY A 525 -12.52 17.38 15.61
N LEU A 526 -12.50 16.68 16.74
CA LEU A 526 -12.86 17.28 18.04
C LEU A 526 -11.74 18.16 18.61
N ALA A 527 -10.55 17.58 18.73
CA ALA A 527 -9.44 18.24 19.38
C ALA A 527 -8.73 19.23 18.45
N PHE A 528 -8.46 20.41 18.97
CA PHE A 528 -7.55 21.40 18.42
C PHE A 528 -6.65 21.89 19.56
N ASN A 529 -5.36 22.11 19.29
CA ASN A 529 -4.38 22.48 20.31
C ASN A 529 -3.13 23.14 19.70
N GLY A 530 -2.35 23.76 20.55
CA GLY A 530 -1.13 24.47 20.22
C GLY A 530 -1.32 25.98 20.02
N PRO A 531 -0.23 26.73 19.92
CA PRO A 531 -0.29 28.17 19.79
C PRO A 531 -0.85 28.56 18.41
N LEU A 532 -1.56 29.70 18.38
CA LEU A 532 -1.90 30.35 17.11
C LEU A 532 -0.64 30.97 16.47
N THR A 533 -0.66 31.12 15.16
CA THR A 533 0.34 31.92 14.43
C THR A 533 0.37 33.32 14.96
N ASP A 534 1.55 33.88 15.23
CA ASP A 534 1.71 35.29 15.62
C ASP A 534 1.18 36.21 14.50
N PRO A 535 0.53 37.32 14.87
CA PRO A 535 0.05 38.28 13.89
C PRO A 535 1.19 38.83 13.00
N GLY A 536 0.98 38.79 11.67
CA GLY A 536 1.97 39.25 10.69
C GLY A 536 3.10 38.27 10.39
N ALA A 537 3.08 37.07 11.01
CA ALA A 537 4.06 36.02 10.75
C ALA A 537 3.53 34.93 9.78
N GLU A 538 2.46 35.25 9.03
CA GLU A 538 1.89 34.32 8.05
C GLU A 538 2.91 33.96 6.98
N SER A 539 2.95 32.68 6.64
CA SER A 539 3.90 32.10 5.70
C SER A 539 3.30 30.85 5.02
N PHE A 540 4.07 30.18 4.16
CA PHE A 540 3.60 28.95 3.53
C PHE A 540 3.41 27.77 4.51
N VAL A 541 4.02 27.80 5.70
CA VAL A 541 3.82 26.83 6.78
C VAL A 541 2.89 27.35 7.89
N ALA A 542 2.36 28.54 7.72
CA ALA A 542 1.45 29.21 8.64
C ALA A 542 0.54 30.18 7.88
N PHE A 543 -0.21 29.67 6.91
CA PHE A 543 -1.00 30.47 5.95
C PHE A 543 -2.04 31.37 6.63
N HIS A 544 -2.57 30.93 7.75
CA HIS A 544 -3.60 31.64 8.48
C HIS A 544 -3.44 31.48 9.99
N ARG A 545 -4.03 32.42 10.75
CA ARG A 545 -3.96 32.43 12.22
C ARG A 545 -4.85 31.34 12.83
N ILE A 546 -4.35 30.10 12.82
CA ILE A 546 -4.99 28.91 13.36
C ILE A 546 -4.01 28.15 14.28
N PRO A 547 -4.49 27.29 15.21
CA PRO A 547 -3.61 26.50 16.06
C PRO A 547 -2.84 25.42 15.28
N THR A 548 -1.76 24.92 15.87
CA THR A 548 -0.91 23.90 15.25
C THR A 548 -1.71 22.64 14.85
N ARG A 549 -2.53 22.09 15.77
CA ARG A 549 -3.56 21.09 15.47
C ARG A 549 -4.89 21.83 15.35
N HIS A 550 -5.47 21.91 14.16
CA HIS A 550 -6.63 22.81 13.94
C HIS A 550 -8.00 22.11 14.07
N GLY A 551 -8.08 20.79 14.00
CA GLY A 551 -9.33 20.02 14.14
C GLY A 551 -10.41 20.37 13.11
N LEU A 552 -10.04 20.86 11.92
CA LEU A 552 -10.91 21.18 10.79
C LEU A 552 -10.59 20.25 9.62
N THR A 553 -11.58 20.01 8.75
CA THR A 553 -11.35 19.44 7.43
C THR A 553 -10.88 20.51 6.46
N LEU A 554 -10.38 20.14 5.26
CA LEU A 554 -10.03 21.14 4.23
C LEU A 554 -11.25 21.91 3.74
N GLY A 555 -12.43 21.30 3.66
CA GLY A 555 -13.67 21.99 3.34
C GLY A 555 -14.05 23.05 4.38
N GLU A 556 -13.86 22.73 5.67
CA GLU A 556 -14.09 23.69 6.76
C GLU A 556 -13.03 24.80 6.79
N LEU A 557 -11.74 24.47 6.50
CA LEU A 557 -10.70 25.49 6.33
C LEU A 557 -10.99 26.42 5.15
N ALA A 558 -11.47 25.89 4.03
CA ALA A 558 -11.88 26.73 2.89
C ALA A 558 -12.98 27.72 3.29
N ARG A 559 -13.99 27.29 4.07
CA ARG A 559 -15.03 28.17 4.61
C ARG A 559 -14.46 29.25 5.55
N LEU A 560 -13.50 28.87 6.41
CA LEU A 560 -12.83 29.81 7.30
C LEU A 560 -12.07 30.87 6.49
N TYR A 561 -11.29 30.45 5.48
CA TYR A 561 -10.55 31.37 4.61
C TYR A 561 -11.49 32.27 3.81
N ALA A 562 -12.60 31.73 3.27
CA ALA A 562 -13.60 32.53 2.59
C ALA A 562 -14.19 33.62 3.51
N ALA A 563 -14.56 33.26 4.74
CA ALA A 563 -15.15 34.20 5.70
C ALA A 563 -14.18 35.28 6.18
N GLU A 564 -12.89 34.94 6.33
CA GLU A 564 -11.94 35.84 6.98
C GLU A 564 -11.02 36.63 6.02
N ARG A 565 -10.77 36.08 4.80
CA ARG A 565 -9.81 36.67 3.84
C ARG A 565 -10.46 37.22 2.57
N HIS A 566 -11.70 36.82 2.23
CA HIS A 566 -12.37 37.14 0.98
C HIS A 566 -13.66 37.93 1.20
N GLY A 567 -13.99 38.86 0.28
CA GLY A 567 -15.22 39.64 0.28
C GLY A 567 -15.00 41.14 0.50
N ALA A 568 -16.10 41.87 0.64
CA ALA A 568 -16.07 43.32 0.82
C ALA A 568 -15.26 43.71 2.07
N GLY A 569 -14.29 44.62 1.92
CA GLY A 569 -13.40 45.07 3.00
C GLY A 569 -12.36 44.04 3.44
N LYS A 570 -12.22 42.92 2.76
CA LYS A 570 -11.20 41.87 3.00
C LYS A 570 -10.01 42.04 2.04
N LYS A 571 -8.98 41.24 2.29
CA LYS A 571 -7.73 41.26 1.51
C LYS A 571 -7.91 40.86 0.05
N PHE A 572 -8.86 39.95 -0.23
CA PHE A 572 -9.15 39.41 -1.57
C PHE A 572 -10.62 39.57 -1.95
N PRO A 573 -10.96 39.60 -3.26
CA PRO A 573 -12.34 39.58 -3.73
C PRO A 573 -13.13 38.38 -3.17
N ALA A 574 -14.44 38.45 -3.24
CA ALA A 574 -15.30 37.32 -2.87
C ALA A 574 -14.95 36.10 -3.74
N VAL A 575 -14.81 34.93 -3.12
CA VAL A 575 -14.58 33.66 -3.81
C VAL A 575 -15.89 32.90 -3.93
N ASN A 576 -16.21 32.45 -5.14
CA ASN A 576 -17.33 31.51 -5.34
C ASN A 576 -16.88 30.11 -4.88
N LEU A 577 -17.15 29.80 -3.60
CA LEU A 577 -16.74 28.55 -2.95
C LEU A 577 -17.93 27.59 -2.83
N GLU A 578 -17.73 26.38 -3.33
CA GLU A 578 -18.60 25.22 -3.08
C GLU A 578 -17.80 24.14 -2.33
N VAL A 579 -18.34 23.62 -1.24
CA VAL A 579 -17.76 22.42 -0.59
C VAL A 579 -18.73 21.26 -0.82
N VAL A 580 -18.23 20.15 -1.39
CA VAL A 580 -18.95 18.89 -1.45
C VAL A 580 -18.64 18.14 -0.14
N PRO A 581 -19.58 18.10 0.80
CA PRO A 581 -19.33 17.53 2.10
C PRO A 581 -19.22 16.00 2.02
N MET A 582 -18.59 15.42 3.03
CA MET A 582 -18.64 13.99 3.28
C MET A 582 -20.02 13.55 3.76
N GLU A 583 -20.36 12.32 3.50
CA GLU A 583 -21.51 11.64 4.15
C GLU A 583 -20.99 10.64 5.18
N GLY A 584 -21.63 10.57 6.34
CA GLY A 584 -21.34 9.59 7.40
C GLY A 584 -20.15 9.92 8.29
N TRP A 585 -19.40 11.02 8.08
CA TRP A 585 -18.30 11.41 8.96
C TRP A 585 -18.80 12.22 10.15
N ALA A 586 -18.39 11.81 11.34
CA ALA A 586 -18.57 12.55 12.59
C ALA A 586 -17.23 12.93 13.18
N ARG A 587 -17.20 14.04 13.92
CA ARG A 587 -15.94 14.66 14.41
C ARG A 587 -15.16 13.80 15.40
N GLU A 588 -15.85 12.94 16.16
CA GLU A 588 -15.28 11.99 17.09
C GLU A 588 -14.70 10.74 16.43
N MET A 589 -14.96 10.53 15.15
CA MET A 589 -14.43 9.35 14.45
C MET A 589 -12.92 9.39 14.34
N THR A 590 -12.26 8.32 14.75
CA THR A 590 -10.87 8.07 14.34
C THR A 590 -10.83 7.71 12.85
N PHE A 591 -9.69 7.91 12.20
CA PHE A 591 -9.59 7.64 10.75
C PHE A 591 -9.92 6.18 10.40
N GLU A 592 -9.53 5.24 11.26
CA GLU A 592 -9.82 3.81 11.07
C GLU A 592 -11.32 3.50 11.05
N LYS A 593 -12.10 4.22 11.87
CA LYS A 593 -13.57 4.07 11.92
C LYS A 593 -14.26 4.60 10.65
N THR A 594 -13.57 5.38 9.82
CA THR A 594 -14.12 5.86 8.55
C THR A 594 -14.25 4.75 7.50
N GLY A 595 -13.50 3.66 7.65
CA GLY A 595 -13.39 2.59 6.64
C GLY A 595 -12.58 3.00 5.39
N LEU A 596 -11.93 4.17 5.40
CA LEU A 596 -11.08 4.63 4.31
C LEU A 596 -9.66 4.08 4.45
N GLU A 597 -9.02 3.78 3.32
CA GLU A 597 -7.60 3.41 3.29
C GLU A 597 -6.73 4.65 3.59
N TRP A 598 -5.73 4.49 4.50
CA TRP A 598 -4.72 5.52 4.68
C TRP A 598 -3.79 5.56 3.47
N LEU A 599 -3.89 6.61 2.70
CA LEU A 599 -2.97 6.92 1.61
C LEU A 599 -2.00 7.97 2.13
N ALA A 600 -0.75 7.57 2.33
CA ALA A 600 0.30 8.44 2.86
C ALA A 600 0.40 9.74 2.04
N PRO A 601 0.02 10.92 2.57
CA PRO A 601 -0.03 12.15 1.78
C PRO A 601 1.37 12.70 1.45
N SER A 602 2.39 12.13 2.09
CA SER A 602 3.82 12.41 1.87
C SER A 602 4.62 11.13 2.07
N PRO A 603 5.79 10.95 1.39
CA PRO A 603 6.71 9.85 1.63
C PRO A 603 7.16 9.70 3.09
N ASN A 604 7.02 10.75 3.90
CA ASN A 604 7.40 10.79 5.30
C ASN A 604 6.21 10.71 6.29
N LEU A 605 4.96 10.65 5.83
CA LEU A 605 3.77 10.36 6.66
C LEU A 605 3.20 8.98 6.32
N ARG A 606 4.03 7.94 6.46
CA ARG A 606 3.74 6.58 5.98
C ARG A 606 2.64 5.87 6.75
N SER A 607 2.44 6.23 8.00
CA SER A 607 1.45 5.61 8.90
C SER A 607 0.51 6.65 9.50
N LEU A 608 -0.66 6.22 9.97
CA LEU A 608 -1.55 7.07 10.77
C LEU A 608 -0.88 7.49 12.08
N GLN A 609 -0.01 6.65 12.67
CA GLN A 609 0.74 7.00 13.86
C GLN A 609 1.69 8.18 13.57
N ALA A 610 2.40 8.16 12.43
CA ALA A 610 3.23 9.30 12.00
C ALA A 610 2.39 10.58 11.84
N ALA A 611 1.19 10.51 11.24
CA ALA A 611 0.29 11.65 11.13
C ALA A 611 -0.17 12.18 12.49
N GLN A 612 -0.42 11.30 13.47
CA GLN A 612 -0.84 11.67 14.82
C GLN A 612 0.27 12.32 15.64
N THR A 613 1.52 11.87 15.50
CA THR A 613 2.67 12.45 16.21
C THR A 613 3.20 13.71 15.52
N TYR A 614 2.92 13.89 14.23
CA TYR A 614 3.44 14.96 13.39
C TYR A 614 3.25 16.37 13.94
N PRO A 615 2.09 16.78 14.48
CA PRO A 615 1.91 18.13 15.01
C PRO A 615 2.86 18.49 16.16
N GLY A 616 3.35 17.51 16.90
CA GLY A 616 4.33 17.66 17.96
C GLY A 616 5.77 17.46 17.50
N ILE A 617 6.06 16.31 16.90
CA ILE A 617 7.42 15.96 16.47
C ILE A 617 7.89 16.83 15.31
N GLY A 618 7.00 17.26 14.43
CA GLY A 618 7.32 18.23 13.38
C GLY A 618 7.88 19.55 13.91
N LEU A 619 7.49 20.01 15.09
CA LEU A 619 7.99 21.26 15.66
C LEU A 619 9.52 21.31 15.81
N VAL A 620 10.19 20.17 15.98
CA VAL A 620 11.64 20.08 16.13
C VAL A 620 12.36 19.76 14.81
N GLU A 621 11.64 19.62 13.70
CA GLU A 621 12.20 19.18 12.41
C GLU A 621 13.31 20.07 11.86
N PHE A 622 13.19 21.38 12.01
CA PHE A 622 14.20 22.32 11.51
C PHE A 622 15.41 22.49 12.45
N THR A 623 15.39 21.87 13.62
CA THR A 623 16.53 21.88 14.53
C THR A 623 17.64 20.93 14.04
N ASN A 624 18.74 20.85 14.81
CA ASN A 624 19.80 19.86 14.57
C ASN A 624 19.46 18.49 15.18
N LEU A 625 18.19 18.07 15.11
CA LEU A 625 17.70 16.76 15.51
C LEU A 625 17.04 16.09 14.30
N SER A 626 17.35 14.83 14.02
CA SER A 626 16.62 14.06 13.03
C SER A 626 15.24 13.68 13.59
N VAL A 627 14.19 13.93 12.82
CA VAL A 627 12.81 13.48 13.11
C VAL A 627 12.48 12.16 12.38
N GLY A 628 13.50 11.37 12.05
CA GLY A 628 13.32 10.06 11.42
C GLY A 628 13.20 10.09 9.91
N ARG A 629 13.27 11.25 9.23
CA ARG A 629 13.35 11.29 7.76
C ARG A 629 14.58 10.51 7.29
N GLY A 630 14.41 9.69 6.26
CA GLY A 630 15.47 8.79 5.78
C GLY A 630 15.60 7.49 6.59
N THR A 631 14.71 7.25 7.56
CA THR A 631 14.55 5.96 8.25
C THR A 631 13.21 5.31 7.92
N ASP A 632 12.96 4.14 8.50
CA ASP A 632 11.66 3.44 8.45
C ASP A 632 10.59 4.08 9.35
N ARG A 633 10.95 5.02 10.26
CA ARG A 633 10.11 5.60 11.30
C ARG A 633 10.07 7.14 11.29
N PRO A 634 9.78 7.81 10.14
CA PRO A 634 9.69 9.26 10.10
C PRO A 634 8.55 9.76 11.00
N PHE A 635 8.85 10.77 11.82
CA PHE A 635 7.99 11.36 12.87
C PHE A 635 7.53 10.41 13.99
N GLU A 636 8.03 9.19 13.98
CA GLU A 636 7.83 8.19 15.03
C GLU A 636 9.15 7.87 15.77
N TRP A 637 10.25 8.47 15.34
CA TRP A 637 11.57 8.40 15.93
C TRP A 637 12.27 9.75 15.84
N VAL A 638 13.06 10.08 16.87
CA VAL A 638 13.97 11.23 16.87
C VAL A 638 15.37 10.78 17.26
N GLY A 639 16.40 11.43 16.67
CA GLY A 639 17.78 11.04 16.97
C GLY A 639 18.83 12.01 16.47
N ALA A 640 20.01 11.88 17.08
CA ALA A 640 21.21 12.62 16.71
C ALA A 640 22.48 11.88 17.18
N PRO A 641 23.67 12.12 16.58
CA PRO A 641 24.93 11.55 17.09
C PRO A 641 25.27 12.00 18.52
N TRP A 642 24.81 13.18 18.92
CA TRP A 642 25.03 13.79 20.23
C TRP A 642 23.94 13.52 21.26
N LEU A 643 22.81 12.90 20.87
CA LEU A 643 21.68 12.64 21.77
C LEU A 643 22.08 11.68 22.89
N GLN A 644 21.58 11.93 24.10
CA GLN A 644 21.67 11.05 25.25
C GLN A 644 20.28 10.46 25.57
N PRO A 645 19.86 9.39 24.88
CA PRO A 645 18.47 8.92 24.92
C PRO A 645 17.98 8.56 26.30
N GLU A 646 18.82 7.91 27.11
CA GLU A 646 18.44 7.49 28.48
C GLU A 646 18.03 8.69 29.33
N ARG A 647 18.84 9.76 29.31
CA ARG A 647 18.55 10.99 30.10
C ARG A 647 17.29 11.69 29.60
N VAL A 648 17.12 11.79 28.30
CA VAL A 648 15.91 12.40 27.70
C VAL A 648 14.66 11.57 28.03
N ILE A 649 14.73 10.24 27.89
CA ILE A 649 13.60 9.33 28.24
C ILE A 649 13.28 9.44 29.74
N GLN A 650 14.28 9.52 30.61
CA GLN A 650 14.07 9.72 32.04
C GLN A 650 13.28 11.02 32.32
N LYS A 651 13.64 12.14 31.65
CA LYS A 651 12.90 13.39 31.76
C LYS A 651 11.48 13.28 31.24
N LEU A 652 11.29 12.69 30.05
CA LEU A 652 9.96 12.48 29.46
C LEU A 652 9.04 11.64 30.34
N ARG A 653 9.57 10.62 31.01
CA ARG A 653 8.81 9.79 31.95
C ARG A 653 8.36 10.55 33.19
N GLY A 654 9.07 11.59 33.57
CA GLY A 654 8.69 12.50 34.66
C GLY A 654 7.63 13.54 34.27
N MET A 655 7.32 13.65 32.98
CA MET A 655 6.31 14.57 32.44
C MET A 655 5.08 13.74 32.03
N ASP A 656 3.92 13.95 32.64
CA ASP A 656 2.70 13.24 32.30
C ASP A 656 2.35 13.39 30.79
N ILE A 657 2.67 12.35 29.99
CA ILE A 657 2.43 12.26 28.53
C ILE A 657 1.63 10.98 28.26
N PRO A 658 0.31 11.00 28.43
CA PRO A 658 -0.51 9.80 28.32
C PRO A 658 -0.57 9.31 26.88
N GLY A 659 -0.72 7.99 26.73
CA GLY A 659 -0.86 7.33 25.41
C GLY A 659 0.43 7.15 24.62
N VAL A 660 1.61 7.35 25.26
CA VAL A 660 2.92 7.21 24.60
C VAL A 660 3.91 6.45 25.47
N GLN A 661 4.76 5.66 24.84
CA GLN A 661 5.95 5.06 25.42
C GLN A 661 7.20 5.42 24.62
N PHE A 662 8.35 5.43 25.29
CA PHE A 662 9.63 5.80 24.70
C PHE A 662 10.62 4.65 24.82
N LEU A 663 11.26 4.29 23.71
CA LEU A 663 12.29 3.25 23.65
C LEU A 663 13.59 3.81 23.06
N TRP A 664 14.71 3.43 23.63
CA TRP A 664 16.00 3.76 23.03
C TRP A 664 16.28 2.84 21.84
N VAL A 665 16.39 3.43 20.64
CA VAL A 665 16.66 2.71 19.38
C VAL A 665 17.59 3.52 18.51
N ASN A 666 18.75 2.98 18.20
CA ASN A 666 19.70 3.63 17.29
C ASN A 666 19.31 3.40 15.84
N ARG A 667 19.44 4.44 15.00
CA ARG A 667 19.21 4.36 13.55
C ARG A 667 20.26 5.17 12.80
N THR A 668 20.44 4.82 11.52
CA THR A 668 21.27 5.57 10.57
C THR A 668 20.36 6.08 9.46
N PRO A 669 19.99 7.37 9.42
CA PRO A 669 19.17 7.92 8.34
C PRO A 669 19.89 7.77 6.99
N ALA A 670 19.18 7.33 5.95
CA ALA A 670 19.71 7.25 4.59
C ALA A 670 19.68 8.61 3.84
N SER A 671 18.93 9.58 4.37
CA SER A 671 18.78 10.93 3.79
C SER A 671 18.43 11.95 4.87
N SER A 672 18.35 13.27 4.50
CA SER A 672 18.00 14.37 5.40
C SER A 672 19.07 14.63 6.46
N VAL A 673 18.67 15.12 7.63
CA VAL A 673 19.59 15.46 8.74
C VAL A 673 20.31 14.20 9.22
N PHE A 674 21.66 14.27 9.30
CA PHE A 674 22.55 13.14 9.65
C PHE A 674 22.52 11.96 8.66
N ALA A 675 22.30 12.22 7.37
CA ALA A 675 22.40 11.18 6.34
C ALA A 675 23.69 10.37 6.48
N ASN A 676 23.54 9.05 6.50
CA ASN A 676 24.63 8.07 6.64
C ASN A 676 25.48 8.17 7.93
N LYS A 677 24.99 8.85 8.97
CA LYS A 677 25.62 8.93 10.27
C LYS A 677 24.85 8.12 11.31
N PRO A 678 25.49 7.23 12.07
CA PRO A 678 24.83 6.56 13.19
C PRO A 678 24.34 7.58 14.21
N CYS A 679 23.07 7.48 14.58
CA CYS A 679 22.43 8.35 15.57
C CYS A 679 21.90 7.51 16.73
N GLN A 680 22.16 7.97 17.94
CA GLN A 680 21.39 7.55 19.10
C GLN A 680 19.99 8.15 19.00
N GLY A 681 18.95 7.40 19.37
CA GLY A 681 17.60 7.88 19.16
C GLY A 681 16.55 7.29 20.09
N ILE A 682 15.35 7.84 19.96
CA ILE A 682 14.19 7.51 20.78
C ILE A 682 13.03 7.18 19.83
N ASP A 683 12.55 5.93 19.85
CA ASP A 683 11.27 5.55 19.26
C ASP A 683 10.13 6.06 20.11
N ILE A 684 9.13 6.63 19.47
CA ILE A 684 7.90 7.15 20.04
C ILE A 684 6.78 6.17 19.67
N MET A 685 6.34 5.40 20.66
CA MET A 685 5.31 4.39 20.47
C MET A 685 3.97 4.90 21.02
N VAL A 686 3.00 5.10 20.15
CA VAL A 686 1.65 5.45 20.55
C VAL A 686 0.94 4.18 21.04
N THR A 687 0.62 4.15 22.32
CA THR A 687 -0.04 3.03 23.00
C THR A 687 -1.54 3.25 23.14
N ASP A 688 -1.97 4.52 23.16
CA ASP A 688 -3.39 4.90 23.23
C ASP A 688 -3.60 6.20 22.44
N ARG A 689 -4.22 6.09 21.28
CA ARG A 689 -4.42 7.20 20.36
C ARG A 689 -5.43 8.23 20.83
N GLU A 690 -6.40 7.82 21.63
CA GLU A 690 -7.45 8.71 22.15
C GLU A 690 -6.89 9.60 23.26
N LYS A 691 -5.88 9.14 24.00
CA LYS A 691 -5.19 9.90 25.04
C LYS A 691 -4.02 10.74 24.52
N LEU A 692 -3.53 10.47 23.31
CA LEU A 692 -2.39 11.19 22.74
C LEU A 692 -2.72 12.67 22.47
N ASP A 693 -2.03 13.57 23.18
CA ASP A 693 -1.91 14.98 22.76
C ASP A 693 -0.55 15.22 22.09
N PRO A 694 -0.49 15.37 20.76
CA PRO A 694 0.77 15.55 20.06
C PRO A 694 1.50 16.85 20.46
N LEU A 695 0.79 17.91 20.83
CA LEU A 695 1.43 19.15 21.27
C LEU A 695 2.09 18.99 22.64
N ARG A 696 1.43 18.32 23.58
CA ARG A 696 2.03 17.93 24.86
C ARG A 696 3.31 17.11 24.64
N LEU A 697 3.26 16.13 23.75
CA LEU A 697 4.43 15.31 23.36
C LEU A 697 5.57 16.17 22.80
N GLY A 698 5.29 17.04 21.82
CA GLY A 698 6.31 17.88 21.17
C GLY A 698 6.95 18.90 22.09
N ILE A 699 6.15 19.58 22.94
CA ILE A 699 6.66 20.54 23.93
C ILE A 699 7.45 19.82 25.04
N ALA A 700 6.97 18.68 25.52
CA ALA A 700 7.70 17.86 26.51
C ALA A 700 9.08 17.41 25.97
N LEU A 701 9.11 16.96 24.69
CA LEU A 701 10.37 16.59 24.04
C LEU A 701 11.32 17.81 23.94
N ALA A 702 10.81 18.96 23.55
CA ALA A 702 11.60 20.20 23.47
C ALA A 702 12.19 20.60 24.84
N LEU A 703 11.41 20.54 25.92
CA LEU A 703 11.87 20.82 27.27
C LEU A 703 12.92 19.82 27.73
N ALA A 704 12.70 18.51 27.49
CA ALA A 704 13.67 17.47 27.86
C ALA A 704 15.00 17.63 27.09
N LEU A 705 14.93 17.95 25.79
CA LEU A 705 16.12 18.20 24.96
C LEU A 705 16.88 19.45 25.47
N ARG A 706 16.18 20.53 25.77
CA ARG A 706 16.78 21.77 26.28
C ARG A 706 17.47 21.54 27.63
N GLU A 707 16.83 20.83 28.54
CA GLU A 707 17.37 20.53 29.87
C GLU A 707 18.61 19.62 29.81
N VAL A 708 18.59 18.57 28.97
CA VAL A 708 19.68 17.59 28.88
C VAL A 708 20.86 18.09 28.09
N HIS A 709 20.62 18.83 27.00
CA HIS A 709 21.65 19.17 25.99
C HIS A 709 22.01 20.66 25.93
N GLY A 710 21.23 21.53 26.58
CA GLY A 710 21.52 22.96 26.57
C GLY A 710 21.66 23.53 25.16
N ASP A 711 22.78 24.23 24.91
CA ASP A 711 23.06 24.91 23.63
C ASP A 711 23.53 23.97 22.51
N ILE A 712 23.81 22.71 22.81
CA ILE A 712 24.08 21.69 21.78
C ILE A 712 22.87 21.54 20.86
N TRP A 713 21.65 21.61 21.43
CA TRP A 713 20.41 21.55 20.68
C TRP A 713 19.98 22.95 20.22
N GLN A 714 19.78 23.12 18.91
CA GLN A 714 19.47 24.41 18.29
C GLN A 714 17.98 24.77 18.44
N VAL A 715 17.52 25.03 19.65
CA VAL A 715 16.11 25.31 19.99
C VAL A 715 15.52 26.46 19.20
N ASP A 716 16.31 27.54 18.91
CA ASP A 716 15.83 28.71 18.16
C ASP A 716 15.26 28.40 16.79
N ARG A 717 15.69 27.28 16.19
CA ARG A 717 15.20 26.85 14.88
C ARG A 717 13.77 26.30 14.91
N MET A 718 13.22 26.01 16.09
CA MET A 718 11.80 25.68 16.23
C MET A 718 10.86 26.78 15.73
N LYS A 719 11.31 28.04 15.75
CA LYS A 719 10.53 29.19 15.27
C LYS A 719 9.96 28.98 13.87
N ASN A 720 10.64 28.19 13.01
CA ASN A 720 10.26 27.99 11.61
C ASN A 720 8.88 27.33 11.45
N LEU A 721 8.49 26.41 12.36
CA LEU A 721 7.18 25.72 12.33
C LEU A 721 6.29 26.09 13.51
N LEU A 722 6.87 26.44 14.65
CA LEU A 722 6.11 26.91 15.82
C LEU A 722 5.38 28.21 15.54
N VAL A 723 6.06 29.17 14.90
CA VAL A 723 5.56 30.49 14.47
C VAL A 723 4.79 31.19 15.60
N ASN A 724 5.33 31.08 16.83
CA ASN A 724 4.82 31.73 18.04
C ASN A 724 6.00 32.01 18.97
N GLN A 725 6.39 33.31 19.07
CA GLN A 725 7.61 33.71 19.79
C GLN A 725 7.46 33.48 21.30
N ALA A 726 6.31 33.83 21.87
CA ALA A 726 6.08 33.68 23.31
C ALA A 726 6.26 32.23 23.78
N THR A 727 5.76 31.25 22.99
CA THR A 727 5.94 29.80 23.29
C THR A 727 7.41 29.41 23.20
N LEU A 728 8.14 29.92 22.19
CA LEU A 728 9.57 29.64 22.05
C LEU A 728 10.37 30.14 23.25
N ASP A 729 10.07 31.38 23.69
CA ASP A 729 10.75 31.97 24.85
C ASP A 729 10.48 31.19 26.13
N MET A 730 9.22 30.75 26.36
CA MET A 730 8.88 29.91 27.51
C MET A 730 9.64 28.55 27.49
N ILE A 731 9.83 27.94 26.31
CA ILE A 731 10.64 26.72 26.16
C ILE A 731 12.11 27.01 26.52
N LYS A 732 12.67 28.11 26.03
CA LYS A 732 14.05 28.51 26.27
C LYS A 732 14.30 28.81 27.74
N GLU A 733 13.33 29.43 28.40
CA GLU A 733 13.36 29.74 29.85
C GLU A 733 13.13 28.48 30.73
N GLY A 734 12.76 27.33 30.15
CA GLY A 734 12.49 26.11 30.89
C GLY A 734 11.22 26.19 31.75
N LYS A 735 10.19 26.90 31.31
CA LYS A 735 8.89 26.93 32.01
C LYS A 735 8.29 25.50 32.07
N SER A 736 7.47 25.23 33.05
CA SER A 736 6.84 23.92 33.18
C SER A 736 5.95 23.59 31.96
N LEU A 737 5.87 22.31 31.60
CA LEU A 737 5.04 21.83 30.48
C LEU A 737 3.60 22.38 30.58
N ASN A 738 2.98 22.30 31.78
CA ASN A 738 1.62 22.76 31.96
C ASN A 738 1.49 24.29 31.81
N ALA A 739 2.45 25.09 32.29
CA ALA A 739 2.43 26.54 32.11
C ALA A 739 2.47 26.92 30.62
N ILE A 740 3.26 26.20 29.80
CA ILE A 740 3.31 26.43 28.36
C ILE A 740 1.98 26.04 27.70
N LEU A 741 1.42 24.87 28.03
CA LEU A 741 0.14 24.44 27.44
C LEU A 741 -1.03 25.34 27.87
N ASP A 742 -1.04 25.82 29.11
CA ASP A 742 -2.05 26.76 29.60
C ASP A 742 -1.98 28.11 28.91
N SER A 743 -0.80 28.54 28.46
CA SER A 743 -0.64 29.79 27.71
C SER A 743 -1.37 29.81 26.37
N PHE A 744 -1.73 28.64 25.81
CA PHE A 744 -2.48 28.54 24.56
C PHE A 744 -3.97 28.85 24.73
N ARG A 745 -4.54 28.74 25.95
CA ARG A 745 -5.99 28.83 26.21
C ARG A 745 -6.65 30.09 25.63
N PRO A 746 -6.14 31.30 25.80
CA PRO A 746 -6.81 32.49 25.25
C PRO A 746 -6.93 32.45 23.72
N GLY A 747 -5.86 32.03 23.02
CA GLY A 747 -5.87 31.88 21.58
C GLY A 747 -6.79 30.76 21.11
N LEU A 748 -6.88 29.65 21.85
CA LEU A 748 -7.76 28.53 21.54
C LEU A 748 -9.24 28.88 21.71
N GLU A 749 -9.62 29.72 22.70
CA GLU A 749 -10.99 30.23 22.86
C GLU A 749 -11.37 31.20 21.73
N GLU A 750 -10.46 32.10 21.34
CA GLU A 750 -10.63 32.93 20.15
C GLU A 750 -10.90 32.03 18.90
N PHE A 751 -10.07 31.03 18.69
CA PHE A 751 -10.21 30.13 17.55
C PHE A 751 -11.48 29.29 17.63
N ARG A 752 -11.90 28.85 18.81
CA ARG A 752 -13.17 28.10 19.02
C ARG A 752 -14.33 28.86 18.43
N THR A 753 -14.47 30.14 18.80
CA THR A 753 -15.56 31.00 18.32
C THR A 753 -15.58 31.17 16.80
N ARG A 754 -14.40 31.26 16.18
CA ARG A 754 -14.22 31.36 14.72
C ARG A 754 -14.54 30.04 14.03
N ARG A 755 -14.05 28.92 14.60
CA ARG A 755 -14.21 27.56 14.13
C ARG A 755 -15.67 27.15 14.08
N GLU A 756 -16.45 27.40 15.11
CA GLU A 756 -17.87 27.02 15.22
C GLU A 756 -18.74 27.56 14.09
N LYS A 757 -18.40 28.73 13.53
CA LYS A 757 -19.11 29.35 12.41
C LYS A 757 -18.95 28.63 11.07
N VAL A 758 -17.93 27.79 10.94
CA VAL A 758 -17.55 27.17 9.66
C VAL A 758 -17.71 25.64 9.65
N LEU A 759 -18.08 25.03 10.77
CA LEU A 759 -18.25 23.60 10.87
C LEU A 759 -19.31 23.09 9.88
N LEU A 760 -19.03 21.97 9.24
CA LEU A 760 -19.91 21.24 8.33
C LEU A 760 -20.47 19.97 8.99
N TYR A 761 -19.75 19.44 9.95
CA TYR A 761 -20.05 18.16 10.59
C TYR A 761 -20.23 18.34 12.10
N ARG A 762 -21.04 17.51 12.68
CA ARG A 762 -21.33 17.46 14.12
C ARG A 762 -20.51 16.39 14.82
#